data_91a0a2a5ec2af1647d5a35f267f9a0a2
#
_entry.id   91a0a2a5ec2af1647d5a35f267f9a0a2
#
_cell.length_a   1.000
_cell.length_b   1.000
_cell.length_c   1.000
_cell.angle_alpha   90.00
_cell.angle_beta   90.00
_cell.angle_gamma   90.00
#
_symmetry.space_group_name_H-M   'P 1'
#
loop_
_entity.id
_entity.type
_entity.pdbx_description
1 polymer ?
#
loop_
_entity_poly.entity_id
_entity_poly.type
_entity_poly.pdbx_seq_one_letter_code
_entity_poly.pdbx_strand_id
1 'polypeptide(L)'
;MLSASLRKSVTDLSRRRARTVFSVLTLALAVASISFFAIPTLIDRRMQDEVRAGRLADVTVAMRPVALTDAELAALAALPNVTAVEARSSVDVRVLIGQRRAPARVIGVRDFAHQRVDVVRVESGAVPGPRQLLADVQDANVGVYDGRAGDALTVVGGAGERATFTVSGRGRSLPGGEDVQDENVIVLYAPASTVAALSGDPGYGELALRVHDPSPAAARRTVEAVRRSLSTVPGFAGFSDLPGIRAPGDWPGKSETAQFSDLLSVITILALLSAVVLISNTMSTLVAEQTREIGVMRAVGARRRQVALVYLRTTLLLGALGALVGAGLGILLSSLLARYFGSMFWAIDVGFGIDPAVLVISLAVGLIAPPLAALPAIRRGLRVGLREALEASGSALGGQDAADRLLRRAGFLPRVMQIGLRNIGRRKRRSFATALIVALAVGNLLAVLALAQAATDASRASWSDHLEDVQISTAGRALFDARAQELIRSTPGVAEAEPVLKNTVSLAGREAFVWGVERTPLFRYRVADGRWFSAGEAQGRARVAVIERNIAQIAGVGVGDRVTLATAAGNIGFRIVGIAGNQQEDGTALFVPLTTARSLLGQPEGATSFWVRMTSPGHAFVDRTTSLLEDRMAAHGYQVTSEIRYVAERDEVAANRTITTTIALLGFVIVAMSMVGLANAITTNVLERTREIGILRCIGARSRDVRRIFTTEGVALAVFGWLLGVPLGYALDRLLVRLVWEVIDVRVPVVFPPGNLLVALAGTVALALVVLALPVRRAARYRPGDALRYA
;
A
#
# COMPACT_ATOMS: atom_id res chain seq x y z
N MET A 1 -33.32 19.77 -34.68
CA MET A 1 -34.03 18.48 -34.93
C MET A 1 -33.06 17.31 -34.82
N LEU A 2 -33.28 16.40 -33.88
CA LEU A 2 -32.50 15.18 -33.75
C LEU A 2 -32.61 14.34 -35.01
N SER A 3 -31.48 13.84 -35.56
CA SER A 3 -31.52 12.96 -36.73
C SER A 3 -32.33 11.70 -36.41
N ALA A 4 -33.04 11.15 -37.42
CA ALA A 4 -33.88 9.95 -37.23
C ALA A 4 -33.13 8.78 -36.54
N SER A 5 -31.82 8.66 -36.80
CA SER A 5 -30.95 7.64 -36.18
C SER A 5 -30.72 7.91 -34.69
N LEU A 6 -30.59 9.18 -34.27
CA LEU A 6 -30.40 9.52 -32.84
C LEU A 6 -31.72 9.29 -32.07
N ARG A 7 -32.87 9.67 -32.67
CA ARG A 7 -34.19 9.41 -32.08
C ARG A 7 -34.44 7.90 -31.90
N LYS A 8 -34.04 7.07 -32.89
CA LYS A 8 -34.12 5.61 -32.77
C LYS A 8 -33.24 5.13 -31.59
N SER A 9 -31.96 5.56 -31.50
CA SER A 9 -31.06 5.15 -30.43
C SER A 9 -31.61 5.48 -29.04
N VAL A 10 -32.15 6.69 -28.87
CA VAL A 10 -32.78 7.10 -27.59
C VAL A 10 -34.03 6.28 -27.28
N THR A 11 -34.88 6.01 -28.28
CA THR A 11 -36.08 5.19 -28.09
C THR A 11 -35.76 3.75 -27.75
N ASP A 12 -34.72 3.16 -28.36
CA ASP A 12 -34.28 1.79 -28.08
C ASP A 12 -33.74 1.67 -26.64
N LEU A 13 -33.01 2.68 -26.16
CA LEU A 13 -32.51 2.76 -24.78
C LEU A 13 -33.66 2.92 -23.77
N SER A 14 -34.66 3.76 -24.08
CA SER A 14 -35.79 4.01 -23.17
C SER A 14 -36.76 2.83 -23.08
N ARG A 15 -36.94 2.08 -24.14
CA ARG A 15 -37.85 0.90 -24.18
C ARG A 15 -37.31 -0.28 -23.37
N ARG A 16 -35.96 -0.42 -23.24
CA ARG A 16 -35.29 -1.53 -22.54
C ARG A 16 -34.57 -1.06 -21.27
N ARG A 17 -35.29 -0.29 -20.42
CA ARG A 17 -34.71 0.41 -19.25
C ARG A 17 -33.80 -0.42 -18.39
N ALA A 18 -34.21 -1.61 -17.96
CA ALA A 18 -33.42 -2.47 -17.07
C ALA A 18 -32.06 -2.82 -17.67
N ARG A 19 -32.01 -3.12 -18.96
CA ARG A 19 -30.79 -3.46 -19.66
C ARG A 19 -29.88 -2.25 -19.85
N THR A 20 -30.45 -1.11 -20.23
CA THR A 20 -29.73 0.15 -20.36
C THR A 20 -29.07 0.50 -19.04
N VAL A 21 -29.79 0.39 -17.92
CA VAL A 21 -29.24 0.62 -16.57
C VAL A 21 -28.08 -0.33 -16.27
N PHE A 22 -28.21 -1.64 -16.54
CA PHE A 22 -27.11 -2.58 -16.33
C PHE A 22 -25.90 -2.28 -17.21
N SER A 23 -26.11 -1.92 -18.47
CA SER A 23 -25.01 -1.56 -19.37
C SER A 23 -24.32 -0.26 -18.92
N VAL A 24 -25.09 0.77 -18.55
CA VAL A 24 -24.55 2.03 -18.03
C VAL A 24 -23.81 1.79 -16.72
N LEU A 25 -24.36 1.00 -15.80
CA LEU A 25 -23.69 0.66 -14.53
C LEU A 25 -22.36 -0.08 -14.77
N THR A 26 -22.36 -1.04 -15.70
CA THR A 26 -21.14 -1.76 -16.07
C THR A 26 -20.06 -0.82 -16.61
N LEU A 27 -20.48 0.10 -17.52
CA LEU A 27 -19.56 1.11 -18.07
C LEU A 27 -19.12 2.13 -17.03
N ALA A 28 -20.04 2.55 -16.16
CA ALA A 28 -19.75 3.49 -15.09
C ALA A 28 -18.72 2.92 -14.10
N LEU A 29 -18.88 1.67 -13.69
CA LEU A 29 -17.93 1.00 -12.81
C LEU A 29 -16.55 0.85 -13.48
N ALA A 30 -16.54 0.49 -14.78
CA ALA A 30 -15.30 0.42 -15.55
C ALA A 30 -14.57 1.77 -15.65
N VAL A 31 -15.31 2.84 -15.85
CA VAL A 31 -14.75 4.22 -15.89
C VAL A 31 -14.33 4.66 -14.50
N ALA A 32 -15.12 4.36 -13.47
CA ALA A 32 -14.80 4.70 -12.09
C ALA A 32 -13.48 4.08 -11.61
N SER A 33 -13.14 2.86 -12.07
CA SER A 33 -11.86 2.24 -11.69
C SER A 33 -10.63 3.01 -12.18
N ILE A 34 -10.73 3.75 -13.29
CA ILE A 34 -9.64 4.58 -13.81
C ILE A 34 -9.32 5.73 -12.84
N SER A 35 -10.32 6.21 -12.10
CA SER A 35 -10.14 7.30 -11.16
C SER A 35 -9.26 6.95 -9.96
N PHE A 36 -8.93 5.67 -9.73
CA PHE A 36 -7.97 5.28 -8.70
C PHE A 36 -6.56 5.80 -8.97
N PHE A 37 -6.22 6.08 -10.23
CA PHE A 37 -4.98 6.78 -10.57
C PHE A 37 -4.90 8.22 -10.03
N ALA A 38 -6.02 8.80 -9.60
CA ALA A 38 -6.02 10.12 -8.98
C ALA A 38 -5.60 10.10 -7.50
N ILE A 39 -5.65 8.95 -6.81
CA ILE A 39 -5.38 8.85 -5.37
C ILE A 39 -3.99 9.41 -5.03
N PRO A 40 -2.89 8.95 -5.67
CA PRO A 40 -1.55 9.43 -5.34
C PRO A 40 -1.37 10.92 -5.61
N THR A 41 -1.93 11.42 -6.72
CA THR A 41 -1.82 12.84 -7.09
C THR A 41 -2.60 13.75 -6.14
N LEU A 42 -3.72 13.28 -5.61
CA LEU A 42 -4.49 14.01 -4.60
C LEU A 42 -3.72 14.08 -3.27
N ILE A 43 -3.11 12.98 -2.85
CA ILE A 43 -2.27 12.92 -1.66
C ILE A 43 -1.05 13.84 -1.84
N ASP A 44 -0.31 13.69 -2.95
CA ASP A 44 0.89 14.49 -3.22
C ASP A 44 0.58 16.00 -3.22
N ARG A 45 -0.49 16.44 -3.87
CA ARG A 45 -0.92 17.86 -3.84
C ARG A 45 -1.16 18.35 -2.42
N ARG A 46 -1.86 17.56 -1.61
CA ARG A 46 -2.14 17.94 -0.23
C ARG A 46 -0.87 17.98 0.63
N MET A 47 0.03 17.00 0.43
CA MET A 47 1.33 17.00 1.10
C MET A 47 2.21 18.17 0.69
N GLN A 48 2.19 18.56 -0.59
CA GLN A 48 2.89 19.78 -1.04
C GLN A 48 2.34 21.05 -0.36
N ASP A 49 1.04 21.11 -0.09
CA ASP A 49 0.47 22.20 0.67
C ASP A 49 0.92 22.18 2.13
N GLU A 50 1.03 21.00 2.74
CA GLU A 50 1.58 20.82 4.09
C GLU A 50 3.08 21.19 4.16
N VAL A 51 3.87 20.78 3.16
CA VAL A 51 5.29 21.18 3.02
C VAL A 51 5.43 22.70 2.98
N ARG A 52 4.58 23.38 2.22
CA ARG A 52 4.59 24.85 2.12
C ARG A 52 4.15 25.50 3.43
N ALA A 53 3.07 25.00 4.03
CA ALA A 53 2.52 25.53 5.29
C ALA A 53 3.48 25.31 6.47
N GLY A 54 4.11 24.13 6.53
CA GLY A 54 5.13 23.76 7.51
C GLY A 54 6.51 24.36 7.22
N ARG A 55 6.72 24.99 6.07
CA ARG A 55 8.06 25.50 5.66
C ARG A 55 9.14 24.44 5.83
N LEU A 56 8.88 23.22 5.34
CA LEU A 56 9.76 22.08 5.52
C LEU A 56 11.20 22.41 5.10
N ALA A 57 12.16 21.94 5.90
CA ALA A 57 13.58 22.12 5.64
C ALA A 57 14.00 21.52 4.29
N ASP A 58 14.94 22.17 3.61
CA ASP A 58 15.58 21.65 2.40
C ASP A 58 16.88 20.90 2.75
N VAL A 59 17.49 21.30 3.88
CA VAL A 59 18.70 20.67 4.41
C VAL A 59 18.56 20.54 5.91
N THR A 60 18.82 19.35 6.44
CA THR A 60 18.94 19.08 7.88
C THR A 60 20.33 18.60 8.20
N VAL A 61 20.90 19.09 9.27
CA VAL A 61 22.18 18.60 9.78
C VAL A 61 22.07 18.30 11.26
N ALA A 62 22.50 17.13 11.62
CA ALA A 62 22.48 16.65 12.97
C ALA A 62 23.89 16.71 13.56
N MET A 63 24.01 17.09 14.84
CA MET A 63 25.24 17.24 15.55
C MET A 63 25.07 16.86 17.03
N ARG A 64 26.16 16.67 17.74
CA ARG A 64 26.10 16.65 19.22
C ARG A 64 25.60 18.00 19.71
N PRO A 65 24.80 18.03 20.78
CA PRO A 65 24.28 19.30 21.28
C PRO A 65 25.38 20.34 21.47
N VAL A 66 25.18 21.50 20.88
CA VAL A 66 26.09 22.64 20.93
C VAL A 66 25.31 23.90 21.30
N ALA A 67 25.80 24.67 22.25
CA ALA A 67 25.23 25.96 22.57
C ALA A 67 25.50 26.95 21.43
N LEU A 68 24.41 27.46 20.83
CA LEU A 68 24.47 28.42 19.76
C LEU A 68 23.84 29.74 20.22
N THR A 69 24.59 30.81 20.09
CA THR A 69 24.11 32.17 20.36
C THR A 69 23.28 32.73 19.20
N ASP A 70 22.52 33.78 19.47
CA ASP A 70 21.73 34.45 18.42
C ASP A 70 22.63 35.05 17.31
N ALA A 71 23.85 35.46 17.66
CA ALA A 71 24.85 35.96 16.69
C ALA A 71 25.34 34.85 15.74
N GLU A 72 25.59 33.64 16.28
CA GLU A 72 26.00 32.48 15.47
C GLU A 72 24.87 31.99 14.57
N LEU A 73 23.62 31.98 15.06
CA LEU A 73 22.47 31.64 14.24
C LEU A 73 22.21 32.69 13.13
N ALA A 74 22.44 33.98 13.46
CA ALA A 74 22.39 35.06 12.46
C ALA A 74 23.51 34.91 11.40
N ALA A 75 24.72 34.51 11.82
CA ALA A 75 25.84 34.25 10.92
C ALA A 75 25.52 33.04 9.98
N LEU A 76 24.92 31.99 10.49
CA LEU A 76 24.46 30.84 9.67
C LEU A 76 23.36 31.26 8.68
N ALA A 77 22.42 32.12 9.11
CA ALA A 77 21.37 32.65 8.24
C ALA A 77 21.90 33.58 7.14
N ALA A 78 23.07 34.21 7.37
CA ALA A 78 23.73 35.07 6.39
C ALA A 78 24.61 34.30 5.37
N LEU A 79 24.74 32.97 5.50
CA LEU A 79 25.54 32.18 4.57
C LEU A 79 24.91 32.20 3.14
N PRO A 80 25.75 32.14 2.10
CA PRO A 80 25.25 32.05 0.72
C PRO A 80 24.28 30.87 0.55
N ASN A 81 23.20 31.10 -0.18
CA ASN A 81 22.14 30.14 -0.45
C ASN A 81 21.19 29.84 0.74
N VAL A 82 21.46 30.28 1.95
CA VAL A 82 20.58 30.09 3.10
C VAL A 82 19.51 31.20 3.13
N THR A 83 18.24 30.80 3.24
CA THR A 83 17.10 31.73 3.36
C THR A 83 16.54 31.79 4.77
N ALA A 84 16.63 30.71 5.51
CA ALA A 84 16.22 30.61 6.90
C ALA A 84 16.95 29.46 7.59
N VAL A 85 17.18 29.64 8.90
CA VAL A 85 17.77 28.62 9.79
C VAL A 85 16.90 28.52 11.03
N GLU A 86 16.70 27.30 11.49
CA GLU A 86 16.07 26.99 12.77
C GLU A 86 16.93 25.98 13.50
N ALA A 87 17.23 26.22 14.77
CA ALA A 87 17.95 25.29 15.62
C ALA A 87 16.98 24.58 16.54
N ARG A 88 17.13 23.27 16.66
CA ARG A 88 16.27 22.42 17.48
C ARG A 88 17.07 21.64 18.48
N SER A 89 16.52 21.56 19.69
CA SER A 89 16.96 20.62 20.70
C SER A 89 15.96 19.47 20.77
N SER A 90 16.43 18.29 21.07
CA SER A 90 15.54 17.15 21.33
C SER A 90 16.08 16.34 22.49
N VAL A 91 15.19 15.70 23.22
CA VAL A 91 15.54 14.75 24.26
C VAL A 91 14.60 13.55 24.17
N ASP A 92 15.18 12.37 24.10
CA ASP A 92 14.44 11.14 24.19
C ASP A 92 14.19 10.79 25.65
N VAL A 93 12.94 10.55 26.00
CA VAL A 93 12.47 10.32 27.36
C VAL A 93 11.51 9.15 27.37
N ARG A 94 11.08 8.73 28.55
CA ARG A 94 9.96 7.82 28.68
C ARG A 94 8.76 8.55 29.29
N VAL A 95 7.59 8.20 28.79
CA VAL A 95 6.33 8.70 29.32
C VAL A 95 5.50 7.57 29.91
N LEU A 96 4.82 7.86 30.99
CA LEU A 96 3.89 6.94 31.62
C LEU A 96 2.48 7.23 31.12
N ILE A 97 1.89 6.26 30.42
CA ILE A 97 0.49 6.29 29.97
C ILE A 97 -0.24 5.20 30.76
N GLY A 98 -0.91 5.60 31.82
CA GLY A 98 -1.45 4.65 32.80
C GLY A 98 -0.36 3.85 33.49
N GLN A 99 -0.28 2.55 33.25
CA GLN A 99 0.78 1.64 33.76
C GLN A 99 1.87 1.33 32.70
N ARG A 100 1.64 1.75 31.44
CA ARG A 100 2.56 1.49 30.34
C ARG A 100 3.64 2.58 30.28
N ARG A 101 4.88 2.17 30.13
CA ARG A 101 5.98 3.06 29.74
C ARG A 101 6.10 3.04 28.23
N ALA A 102 6.18 4.19 27.63
CA ALA A 102 6.36 4.34 26.19
C ALA A 102 7.55 5.27 25.91
N PRO A 103 8.34 4.99 24.87
CA PRO A 103 9.38 5.91 24.44
C PRO A 103 8.74 7.18 23.88
N ALA A 104 9.36 8.32 24.15
CA ALA A 104 8.89 9.60 23.66
C ALA A 104 10.07 10.52 23.35
N ARG A 105 9.94 11.31 22.29
CA ARG A 105 10.88 12.35 21.92
C ARG A 105 10.24 13.72 22.20
N VAL A 106 10.90 14.53 23.03
CA VAL A 106 10.48 15.92 23.26
C VAL A 106 11.33 16.82 22.41
N ILE A 107 10.71 17.49 21.45
CA ILE A 107 11.37 18.44 20.52
C ILE A 107 11.21 19.85 21.04
N GLY A 108 12.32 20.53 21.25
CA GLY A 108 12.39 21.89 21.73
C GLY A 108 12.23 22.90 20.61
N VAL A 109 11.21 23.72 20.68
CA VAL A 109 11.00 24.85 19.79
C VAL A 109 11.45 26.12 20.48
N ARG A 110 12.33 26.90 19.85
CA ARG A 110 12.89 28.12 20.43
C ARG A 110 11.84 29.20 20.65
N ASP A 111 11.04 29.45 19.62
CA ASP A 111 9.95 30.42 19.65
C ASP A 111 8.80 29.93 18.75
N PHE A 112 7.70 29.52 19.35
CA PHE A 112 6.51 29.05 18.62
C PHE A 112 5.86 30.15 17.77
N ALA A 113 6.05 31.46 18.10
CA ALA A 113 5.46 32.56 17.36
C ALA A 113 6.25 32.92 16.09
N HIS A 114 7.55 32.69 16.08
CA HIS A 114 8.45 33.17 15.01
C HIS A 114 9.22 32.05 14.33
N GLN A 115 8.65 30.84 14.26
CA GLN A 115 9.25 29.72 13.56
C GLN A 115 9.44 30.01 12.07
N ARG A 116 10.59 29.68 11.51
CA ARG A 116 10.95 29.93 10.10
C ARG A 116 11.07 28.67 9.26
N VAL A 117 11.41 27.52 9.88
CA VAL A 117 11.64 26.24 9.22
C VAL A 117 11.00 25.17 10.08
N ASP A 118 10.45 24.14 9.47
CA ASP A 118 9.79 22.98 10.11
C ASP A 118 8.76 23.40 11.18
N VAL A 119 7.85 24.24 10.75
CA VAL A 119 6.88 24.90 11.65
C VAL A 119 5.96 23.89 12.32
N VAL A 120 6.00 23.83 13.64
CA VAL A 120 5.03 23.11 14.45
C VAL A 120 3.76 23.96 14.56
N ARG A 121 2.68 23.48 13.94
CA ARG A 121 1.38 24.17 13.94
C ARG A 121 0.46 23.56 15.01
N VAL A 122 -0.12 24.40 15.84
CA VAL A 122 -1.14 23.95 16.81
C VAL A 122 -2.45 23.69 16.06
N GLU A 123 -2.94 22.47 16.08
CA GLU A 123 -4.23 22.09 15.48
C GLU A 123 -5.39 22.14 16.50
N SER A 124 -5.11 21.82 17.73
CA SER A 124 -6.08 21.92 18.82
C SER A 124 -5.40 22.28 20.15
N GLY A 125 -6.09 23.01 20.99
CA GLY A 125 -5.54 23.48 22.27
C GLY A 125 -4.78 24.78 22.14
N ALA A 126 -3.61 24.88 22.81
CA ALA A 126 -2.80 26.09 22.87
C ALA A 126 -1.32 25.79 22.70
N VAL A 127 -0.53 26.85 22.37
CA VAL A 127 0.94 26.78 22.38
C VAL A 127 1.41 26.37 23.78
N PRO A 128 2.32 25.38 23.89
CA PRO A 128 2.76 24.89 25.19
C PRO A 128 3.58 25.96 25.95
N GLY A 129 3.23 26.18 27.20
CA GLY A 129 3.99 27.00 28.14
C GLY A 129 5.01 26.16 28.93
N PRO A 130 5.64 26.75 29.93
CA PRO A 130 6.51 26.02 30.85
C PRO A 130 5.75 24.84 31.50
N ARG A 131 6.35 23.66 31.56
CA ARG A 131 5.71 22.41 32.04
C ARG A 131 4.45 21.98 31.28
N GLN A 132 4.33 22.40 30.04
CA GLN A 132 3.32 21.92 29.12
C GLN A 132 3.98 21.27 27.90
N LEU A 133 3.29 20.27 27.34
CA LEU A 133 3.73 19.54 26.15
C LEU A 133 2.60 19.56 25.12
N LEU A 134 2.96 19.67 23.86
CA LEU A 134 2.04 19.58 22.74
C LEU A 134 2.29 18.27 22.04
N ALA A 135 1.32 17.35 21.98
CA ALA A 135 1.46 16.04 21.35
C ALA A 135 1.37 16.15 19.81
N ASP A 136 2.05 15.32 19.06
CA ASP A 136 1.85 15.27 17.61
C ASP A 136 0.50 14.61 17.28
N VAL A 137 -0.14 15.10 16.22
CA VAL A 137 -1.41 14.53 15.75
C VAL A 137 -1.25 13.10 15.26
N GLN A 138 -0.05 12.73 14.81
CA GLN A 138 0.26 11.39 14.33
C GLN A 138 0.26 10.36 15.46
N ASP A 139 0.64 10.75 16.70
CA ASP A 139 0.56 9.87 17.87
C ASP A 139 -0.86 9.30 18.08
N ALA A 140 -1.88 10.17 17.94
CA ALA A 140 -3.26 9.75 18.06
C ALA A 140 -3.72 8.93 16.84
N ASN A 141 -3.21 9.24 15.67
CA ASN A 141 -3.54 8.57 14.41
C ASN A 141 -3.08 7.12 14.39
N VAL A 142 -1.85 6.86 14.83
CA VAL A 142 -1.32 5.49 14.95
C VAL A 142 -1.75 4.78 16.23
N GLY A 143 -2.48 5.49 17.13
CA GLY A 143 -3.03 4.91 18.33
C GLY A 143 -2.02 4.70 19.47
N VAL A 144 -0.87 5.34 19.41
CA VAL A 144 0.18 5.24 20.43
C VAL A 144 -0.16 6.10 21.64
N TYR A 145 -0.61 7.36 21.39
CA TYR A 145 -1.01 8.30 22.43
C TYR A 145 -2.07 9.30 21.92
N ASP A 146 -3.20 9.43 22.65
CA ASP A 146 -4.30 10.31 22.23
C ASP A 146 -4.01 11.81 22.43
N GLY A 147 -3.18 12.18 23.40
CA GLY A 147 -2.69 13.56 23.60
C GLY A 147 -3.78 14.62 23.75
N ARG A 148 -4.77 14.41 24.61
CA ARG A 148 -5.86 15.39 24.82
C ARG A 148 -5.41 16.56 25.67
N ALA A 149 -5.86 17.75 25.32
CA ALA A 149 -5.60 18.94 26.12
C ALA A 149 -6.10 18.75 27.55
N GLY A 150 -5.24 19.03 28.52
CA GLY A 150 -5.52 18.85 29.94
C GLY A 150 -5.05 17.50 30.52
N ASP A 151 -4.66 16.55 29.70
CA ASP A 151 -4.12 15.28 30.19
C ASP A 151 -2.82 15.53 30.98
N ALA A 152 -2.67 14.81 32.09
CA ALA A 152 -1.42 14.79 32.85
C ALA A 152 -0.51 13.67 32.33
N LEU A 153 0.67 14.03 31.88
CA LEU A 153 1.68 13.10 31.36
C LEU A 153 2.91 13.12 32.26
N THR A 154 3.25 11.97 32.81
CA THR A 154 4.47 11.86 33.61
C THR A 154 5.62 11.48 32.71
N VAL A 155 6.59 12.36 32.61
CA VAL A 155 7.86 12.16 31.90
C VAL A 155 8.88 11.61 32.87
N VAL A 156 9.59 10.59 32.48
CA VAL A 156 10.70 10.01 33.22
C VAL A 156 11.99 10.42 32.49
N GLY A 157 12.74 11.31 33.10
CA GLY A 157 14.03 11.78 32.57
C GLY A 157 15.15 10.75 32.70
N GLY A 158 16.30 11.09 32.17
CA GLY A 158 17.47 10.20 32.08
C GLY A 158 18.03 9.73 33.42
N ALA A 159 17.91 10.50 34.48
CA ALA A 159 18.30 10.09 35.81
C ALA A 159 17.19 9.38 36.63
N GLY A 160 16.12 9.00 35.97
CA GLY A 160 14.94 8.41 36.62
C GLY A 160 14.02 9.45 37.29
N GLU A 161 14.29 10.71 37.13
CA GLU A 161 13.47 11.81 37.62
C GLU A 161 12.09 11.79 37.00
N ARG A 162 11.07 11.92 37.83
CA ARG A 162 9.68 11.97 37.35
C ARG A 162 9.17 13.41 37.42
N ALA A 163 8.81 13.94 36.28
CA ALA A 163 8.18 15.25 36.17
C ALA A 163 6.82 15.13 35.50
N THR A 164 5.81 15.72 36.08
CA THR A 164 4.48 15.74 35.49
C THR A 164 4.28 17.01 34.68
N PHE A 165 3.86 16.82 33.45
CA PHE A 165 3.50 17.86 32.48
C PHE A 165 2.03 17.79 32.17
N THR A 166 1.47 18.92 31.73
CA THR A 166 0.11 18.96 31.20
C THR A 166 0.17 19.03 29.69
N VAL A 167 -0.61 18.24 28.99
CA VAL A 167 -0.76 18.34 27.54
C VAL A 167 -1.56 19.58 27.20
N SER A 168 -0.98 20.49 26.40
CA SER A 168 -1.62 21.74 25.97
C SER A 168 -2.57 21.55 24.79
N GLY A 169 -2.42 20.45 24.06
CA GLY A 169 -3.19 20.14 22.88
C GLY A 169 -2.42 19.26 21.90
N ARG A 170 -2.82 19.34 20.63
CA ARG A 170 -2.16 18.62 19.53
C ARG A 170 -1.58 19.59 18.52
N GLY A 171 -0.39 19.28 18.06
CA GLY A 171 0.31 19.98 17.00
C GLY A 171 0.64 19.09 15.84
N ARG A 172 1.03 19.68 14.75
CA ARG A 172 1.47 18.99 13.53
C ARG A 172 2.82 19.52 13.09
N SER A 173 3.74 18.59 12.87
CA SER A 173 4.99 18.85 12.15
C SER A 173 5.25 17.67 11.23
N LEU A 174 5.69 17.91 9.98
CA LEU A 174 5.99 16.81 9.06
C LEU A 174 7.16 15.95 9.55
N PRO A 175 8.30 16.52 9.99
CA PRO A 175 9.39 15.69 10.53
C PRO A 175 8.98 14.92 11.79
N GLY A 176 8.23 15.54 12.71
CA GLY A 176 7.77 14.84 13.91
C GLY A 176 6.80 13.72 13.61
N GLY A 177 5.92 13.90 12.62
CA GLY A 177 5.03 12.83 12.16
C GLY A 177 5.78 11.65 11.54
N GLU A 178 6.91 11.89 10.87
CA GLU A 178 7.82 10.87 10.37
C GLU A 178 8.46 10.08 11.52
N ASP A 179 8.99 10.78 12.53
CA ASP A 179 9.55 10.13 13.74
C ASP A 179 8.54 9.19 14.42
N VAL A 180 7.25 9.58 14.50
CA VAL A 180 6.18 8.73 15.05
C VAL A 180 6.02 7.45 14.25
N GLN A 181 6.07 7.53 12.92
CA GLN A 181 5.85 6.38 12.04
C GLN A 181 7.06 5.44 12.01
N ASP A 182 8.24 6.00 11.84
CA ASP A 182 9.45 5.22 11.58
C ASP A 182 10.07 4.65 12.86
N GLU A 183 10.05 5.44 13.95
CA GLU A 183 10.65 5.03 15.21
C GLU A 183 9.65 4.51 16.25
N ASN A 184 8.35 4.60 15.97
CA ASN A 184 7.27 4.23 16.91
C ASN A 184 7.40 4.89 18.28
N VAL A 185 7.85 6.15 18.29
CA VAL A 185 8.02 6.99 19.48
C VAL A 185 6.91 8.02 19.55
N ILE A 186 6.52 8.40 20.76
CA ILE A 186 5.60 9.52 20.97
C ILE A 186 6.35 10.82 20.76
N VAL A 187 5.86 11.69 19.90
CA VAL A 187 6.49 12.99 19.64
C VAL A 187 5.74 14.11 20.37
N LEU A 188 6.50 14.84 21.16
CA LEU A 188 6.01 15.93 22.00
C LEU A 188 6.80 17.20 21.68
N TYR A 189 6.11 18.34 21.62
CA TYR A 189 6.76 19.62 21.42
C TYR A 189 6.69 20.46 22.69
N ALA A 190 7.79 21.15 23.00
CA ALA A 190 7.89 22.01 24.18
C ALA A 190 8.74 23.24 23.89
N PRO A 191 8.72 24.30 24.71
CA PRO A 191 9.75 25.32 24.67
C PRO A 191 11.16 24.73 24.85
N ALA A 192 12.14 25.24 24.11
CA ALA A 192 13.53 24.74 24.18
C ALA A 192 14.10 24.75 25.62
N SER A 193 13.67 25.69 26.46
CA SER A 193 14.01 25.73 27.90
C SER A 193 13.49 24.52 28.67
N THR A 194 12.36 23.95 28.26
CA THR A 194 11.82 22.71 28.86
C THR A 194 12.68 21.52 28.49
N VAL A 195 13.11 21.43 27.22
CA VAL A 195 14.02 20.37 26.77
C VAL A 195 15.37 20.49 27.47
N ALA A 196 15.93 21.69 27.58
CA ALA A 196 17.17 21.95 28.34
C ALA A 196 17.07 21.51 29.81
N ALA A 197 15.92 21.72 30.45
CA ALA A 197 15.68 21.27 31.82
C ALA A 197 15.56 19.73 31.92
N LEU A 198 15.01 19.06 30.90
CA LEU A 198 14.90 17.60 30.87
C LEU A 198 16.19 16.88 30.51
N SER A 199 16.97 17.46 29.60
CA SER A 199 18.25 16.90 29.17
C SER A 199 19.45 17.28 30.06
N GLY A 200 19.32 18.37 30.79
CA GLY A 200 20.45 18.99 31.48
C GLY A 200 21.44 19.73 30.54
N ASP A 201 21.13 19.82 29.24
CA ASP A 201 21.94 20.43 28.19
C ASP A 201 21.11 21.48 27.41
N PRO A 202 21.52 22.75 27.41
CA PRO A 202 20.86 23.81 26.66
C PRO A 202 21.20 23.82 25.16
N GLY A 203 22.06 22.89 24.70
CA GLY A 203 22.57 22.84 23.34
C GLY A 203 21.49 22.41 22.30
N TYR A 204 21.77 22.75 21.06
CA TYR A 204 20.97 22.33 19.91
C TYR A 204 21.64 21.15 19.21
N GLY A 205 20.90 20.09 18.99
CA GLY A 205 21.37 18.86 18.34
C GLY A 205 21.07 18.81 16.83
N GLU A 206 20.29 19.78 16.32
CA GLU A 206 19.90 19.80 14.93
C GLU A 206 19.76 21.23 14.39
N LEU A 207 20.13 21.42 13.12
CA LEU A 207 19.82 22.63 12.35
C LEU A 207 19.00 22.24 11.13
N ALA A 208 17.85 22.87 11.02
CA ALA A 208 16.98 22.82 9.86
C ALA A 208 17.16 24.09 9.02
N LEU A 209 17.44 23.95 7.73
CA LEU A 209 17.74 25.06 6.84
C LEU A 209 16.81 25.06 5.62
N ARG A 210 16.36 26.25 5.25
CA ARG A 210 15.80 26.51 3.95
C ARG A 210 16.82 27.20 3.06
N VAL A 211 16.85 26.79 1.80
CA VAL A 211 17.82 27.33 0.84
C VAL A 211 17.13 27.96 -0.36
N HIS A 212 17.83 28.86 -1.05
CA HIS A 212 17.33 29.49 -2.28
C HIS A 212 17.36 28.52 -3.46
N ASP A 213 18.50 27.84 -3.64
CA ASP A 213 18.70 26.79 -4.64
C ASP A 213 18.79 25.43 -3.93
N PRO A 214 17.70 24.61 -3.97
CA PRO A 214 17.66 23.29 -3.33
C PRO A 214 18.28 22.18 -4.19
N SER A 215 18.96 22.52 -5.29
CA SER A 215 19.66 21.52 -6.08
C SER A 215 20.68 20.77 -5.23
N PRO A 216 20.86 19.45 -5.40
CA PRO A 216 21.76 18.64 -4.57
C PRO A 216 23.20 19.19 -4.52
N ALA A 217 23.68 19.78 -5.61
CA ALA A 217 25.01 20.36 -5.68
C ALA A 217 25.11 21.67 -4.87
N ALA A 218 24.10 22.54 -4.90
CA ALA A 218 24.06 23.76 -4.12
C ALA A 218 23.84 23.44 -2.63
N ALA A 219 22.94 22.52 -2.32
CA ALA A 219 22.68 22.05 -0.95
C ALA A 219 23.95 21.48 -0.30
N ARG A 220 24.72 20.66 -0.99
CA ARG A 220 26.00 20.14 -0.48
C ARG A 220 27.01 21.24 -0.21
N ARG A 221 27.12 22.26 -1.09
CA ARG A 221 27.97 23.44 -0.82
C ARG A 221 27.51 24.22 0.41
N THR A 222 26.20 24.32 0.60
CA THR A 222 25.61 24.96 1.79
C THR A 222 25.98 24.18 3.05
N VAL A 223 25.87 22.85 3.05
CA VAL A 223 26.31 21.98 4.16
C VAL A 223 27.77 22.21 4.51
N GLU A 224 28.66 22.30 3.53
CA GLU A 224 30.08 22.58 3.76
C GLU A 224 30.35 23.99 4.28
N ALA A 225 29.53 24.96 3.87
CA ALA A 225 29.58 26.32 4.41
C ALA A 225 29.13 26.36 5.88
N VAL A 226 28.02 25.65 6.20
CA VAL A 226 27.54 25.47 7.59
C VAL A 226 28.57 24.79 8.44
N ARG A 227 29.19 23.70 7.98
CA ARG A 227 30.25 22.97 8.69
C ARG A 227 31.45 23.89 9.05
N ARG A 228 31.91 24.69 8.08
CA ARG A 228 33.01 25.64 8.31
C ARG A 228 32.63 26.73 9.30
N SER A 229 31.41 27.25 9.23
CA SER A 229 30.91 28.22 10.19
C SER A 229 30.84 27.65 11.60
N LEU A 230 30.29 26.45 11.74
CA LEU A 230 30.19 25.77 13.02
C LEU A 230 31.55 25.34 13.58
N SER A 231 32.55 25.11 12.75
CA SER A 231 33.90 24.73 13.23
C SER A 231 34.56 25.79 14.09
N THR A 232 34.09 27.02 14.06
CA THR A 232 34.54 28.12 14.92
C THR A 232 33.78 28.18 16.25
N VAL A 233 32.71 27.43 16.41
CA VAL A 233 31.86 27.39 17.60
C VAL A 233 32.49 26.45 18.64
N PRO A 234 32.71 26.89 19.88
CA PRO A 234 33.24 26.01 20.94
C PRO A 234 32.30 24.80 21.19
N GLY A 235 32.86 23.62 21.23
CA GLY A 235 32.13 22.37 21.49
C GLY A 235 31.60 21.66 20.23
N PHE A 236 31.69 22.26 19.04
CA PHE A 236 31.31 21.58 17.82
C PHE A 236 32.33 20.47 17.43
N ALA A 237 31.90 19.23 17.45
CA ALA A 237 32.75 18.07 17.15
C ALA A 237 32.52 17.48 15.74
N GLY A 238 31.76 18.19 14.90
CA GLY A 238 31.33 17.71 13.58
C GLY A 238 29.86 17.27 13.56
N PHE A 239 29.39 16.92 12.38
CA PHE A 239 28.04 16.33 12.24
C PHE A 239 28.04 14.90 12.76
N SER A 240 26.97 14.52 13.43
CA SER A 240 26.80 13.18 14.00
C SER A 240 26.22 12.19 13.01
N ASP A 241 25.62 12.71 11.93
CA ASP A 241 24.96 11.91 10.91
C ASP A 241 25.20 12.48 9.51
N LEU A 242 24.79 11.74 8.47
CA LEU A 242 24.77 12.26 7.11
C LEU A 242 23.77 13.43 7.03
N PRO A 243 24.15 14.54 6.37
CA PRO A 243 23.21 15.62 6.15
C PRO A 243 22.02 15.19 5.32
N GLY A 244 20.82 15.43 5.82
CA GLY A 244 19.58 15.26 5.06
C GLY A 244 19.49 16.35 4.00
N ILE A 245 19.47 16.00 2.73
CA ILE A 245 19.26 16.91 1.60
C ILE A 245 17.98 16.48 0.89
N ARG A 246 16.95 17.26 1.07
CA ARG A 246 15.63 16.99 0.47
C ARG A 246 15.62 17.40 -0.99
N ALA A 247 15.19 16.50 -1.87
CA ALA A 247 14.99 16.82 -3.27
C ALA A 247 13.83 17.82 -3.46
N PRO A 248 13.89 18.71 -4.47
CA PRO A 248 12.77 19.62 -4.78
C PRO A 248 11.46 18.86 -5.01
N GLY A 249 10.42 19.26 -4.29
CA GLY A 249 9.10 18.60 -4.37
C GLY A 249 9.01 17.27 -3.62
N ASP A 250 10.01 16.92 -2.84
CA ASP A 250 10.00 15.77 -1.95
C ASP A 250 9.38 16.11 -0.59
N TRP A 251 8.95 15.06 0.14
CA TRP A 251 8.38 15.18 1.47
C TRP A 251 8.52 13.83 2.20
N PRO A 252 8.51 13.83 3.55
CA PRO A 252 8.63 12.60 4.36
C PRO A 252 7.56 11.59 3.99
N GLY A 253 7.94 10.36 3.61
CA GLY A 253 7.05 9.29 3.19
C GLY A 253 6.63 9.35 1.71
N LYS A 254 7.24 10.20 0.86
CA LYS A 254 6.90 10.25 -0.57
C LYS A 254 7.31 9.00 -1.33
N SER A 255 8.46 8.41 -1.00
CA SER A 255 8.94 7.16 -1.57
C SER A 255 7.97 6.02 -1.32
N GLU A 256 7.49 5.89 -0.09
CA GLU A 256 6.51 4.89 0.34
C GLU A 256 5.16 5.11 -0.35
N THR A 257 4.73 6.37 -0.45
CA THR A 257 3.52 6.74 -1.21
C THR A 257 3.64 6.42 -2.69
N ALA A 258 4.81 6.65 -3.29
CA ALA A 258 5.06 6.31 -4.69
C ALA A 258 5.02 4.80 -4.89
N GLN A 259 5.66 4.02 -4.04
CA GLN A 259 5.63 2.56 -4.06
C GLN A 259 4.20 2.01 -3.94
N PHE A 260 3.43 2.55 -2.99
CA PHE A 260 2.01 2.20 -2.84
C PHE A 260 1.18 2.60 -4.08
N SER A 261 1.47 3.75 -4.68
CA SER A 261 0.88 4.23 -5.91
C SER A 261 1.14 3.29 -7.09
N ASP A 262 2.36 2.78 -7.21
CA ASP A 262 2.73 1.85 -8.27
C ASP A 262 1.98 0.52 -8.12
N LEU A 263 1.83 0.03 -6.91
CA LEU A 263 1.01 -1.15 -6.61
C LEU A 263 -0.47 -0.91 -6.97
N LEU A 264 -1.04 0.24 -6.59
CA LEU A 264 -2.40 0.63 -6.98
C LEU A 264 -2.55 0.74 -8.48
N SER A 265 -1.53 1.24 -9.18
CA SER A 265 -1.52 1.38 -10.64
C SER A 265 -1.61 0.02 -11.33
N VAL A 266 -0.87 -0.98 -10.86
CA VAL A 266 -0.95 -2.35 -11.38
C VAL A 266 -2.35 -2.93 -11.17
N ILE A 267 -2.91 -2.80 -9.98
CA ILE A 267 -4.27 -3.27 -9.67
C ILE A 267 -5.29 -2.57 -10.59
N THR A 268 -5.13 -1.27 -10.81
CA THR A 268 -6.00 -0.48 -11.69
C THR A 268 -5.90 -0.90 -13.15
N ILE A 269 -4.69 -1.20 -13.65
CA ILE A 269 -4.48 -1.74 -15.01
C ILE A 269 -5.20 -3.08 -15.16
N LEU A 270 -5.11 -3.97 -14.18
CA LEU A 270 -5.81 -5.25 -14.20
C LEU A 270 -7.34 -5.08 -14.16
N ALA A 271 -7.82 -4.10 -13.38
CA ALA A 271 -9.23 -3.71 -13.38
C ALA A 271 -9.68 -3.18 -14.75
N LEU A 272 -8.86 -2.36 -15.39
CA LEU A 272 -9.12 -1.82 -16.73
C LEU A 272 -9.17 -2.92 -17.79
N LEU A 273 -8.27 -3.89 -17.76
CA LEU A 273 -8.31 -5.06 -18.65
C LEU A 273 -9.62 -5.85 -18.48
N SER A 274 -10.03 -6.09 -17.24
CA SER A 274 -11.30 -6.74 -16.91
C SER A 274 -12.48 -5.93 -17.45
N ALA A 275 -12.45 -4.60 -17.32
CA ALA A 275 -13.45 -3.67 -17.82
C ALA A 275 -13.57 -3.73 -19.35
N VAL A 276 -12.46 -3.75 -20.07
CA VAL A 276 -12.44 -3.85 -21.55
C VAL A 276 -13.10 -5.13 -22.03
N VAL A 277 -12.80 -6.27 -21.40
CA VAL A 277 -13.44 -7.56 -21.72
C VAL A 277 -14.95 -7.51 -21.44
N LEU A 278 -15.32 -6.90 -20.32
CA LEU A 278 -16.72 -6.75 -19.90
C LEU A 278 -17.51 -5.86 -20.88
N ILE A 279 -16.94 -4.72 -21.27
CA ILE A 279 -17.51 -3.82 -22.28
C ILE A 279 -17.67 -4.55 -23.62
N SER A 280 -16.63 -5.25 -24.07
CA SER A 280 -16.66 -6.01 -25.33
C SER A 280 -17.75 -7.09 -25.32
N ASN A 281 -17.90 -7.82 -24.22
CA ASN A 281 -18.95 -8.83 -24.07
C ASN A 281 -20.35 -8.19 -24.08
N THR A 282 -20.55 -7.10 -23.34
CA THR A 282 -21.82 -6.38 -23.26
C THR A 282 -22.22 -5.83 -24.63
N MET A 283 -21.28 -5.23 -25.36
CA MET A 283 -21.53 -4.68 -26.69
C MET A 283 -21.78 -5.79 -27.73
N SER A 284 -21.03 -6.89 -27.67
CA SER A 284 -21.26 -8.05 -28.54
C SER A 284 -22.65 -8.65 -28.36
N THR A 285 -23.11 -8.73 -27.14
CA THR A 285 -24.42 -9.20 -26.79
C THR A 285 -25.52 -8.25 -27.31
N LEU A 286 -25.35 -6.94 -27.16
CA LEU A 286 -26.25 -5.91 -27.63
C LEU A 286 -26.46 -6.00 -29.15
N VAL A 287 -25.42 -6.15 -29.92
CA VAL A 287 -25.50 -6.26 -31.38
C VAL A 287 -26.10 -7.61 -31.80
N ALA A 288 -25.74 -8.71 -31.13
CA ALA A 288 -26.26 -10.03 -31.46
C ALA A 288 -27.78 -10.13 -31.31
N GLU A 289 -28.35 -9.52 -30.27
CA GLU A 289 -29.80 -9.51 -30.06
C GLU A 289 -30.56 -8.67 -31.11
N GLN A 290 -29.90 -7.69 -31.67
CA GLN A 290 -30.52 -6.81 -32.69
C GLN A 290 -30.27 -7.26 -34.14
N THR A 291 -29.71 -8.49 -34.32
CA THR A 291 -29.39 -9.02 -35.65
C THR A 291 -30.62 -9.06 -36.57
N ARG A 292 -31.82 -9.39 -36.04
CA ARG A 292 -33.07 -9.34 -36.78
C ARG A 292 -33.43 -7.91 -37.23
N GLU A 293 -33.30 -6.92 -36.37
CA GLU A 293 -33.54 -5.52 -36.69
C GLU A 293 -32.53 -5.02 -37.76
N ILE A 294 -31.26 -5.48 -37.68
CA ILE A 294 -30.25 -5.23 -38.72
C ILE A 294 -30.71 -5.80 -40.06
N GLY A 295 -31.24 -7.04 -40.06
CA GLY A 295 -31.81 -7.68 -41.24
C GLY A 295 -32.98 -6.88 -41.85
N VAL A 296 -33.93 -6.47 -41.02
CA VAL A 296 -35.08 -5.65 -41.48
C VAL A 296 -34.64 -4.30 -42.06
N MET A 297 -33.73 -3.57 -41.39
CA MET A 297 -33.20 -2.32 -41.93
C MET A 297 -32.54 -2.50 -43.30
N ARG A 298 -31.78 -3.58 -43.47
CA ARG A 298 -31.14 -3.89 -44.75
C ARG A 298 -32.16 -4.32 -45.83
N ALA A 299 -33.22 -5.03 -45.46
CA ALA A 299 -34.31 -5.40 -46.35
C ALA A 299 -35.04 -4.16 -46.90
N VAL A 300 -35.20 -3.11 -46.10
CA VAL A 300 -35.82 -1.82 -46.48
C VAL A 300 -34.79 -0.89 -47.19
N GLY A 301 -33.58 -1.39 -47.49
CA GLY A 301 -32.61 -0.68 -48.33
C GLY A 301 -31.54 0.12 -47.58
N ALA A 302 -31.41 -0.03 -46.27
CA ALA A 302 -30.34 0.68 -45.52
C ALA A 302 -28.95 0.15 -45.93
N ARG A 303 -28.05 1.09 -46.24
CA ARG A 303 -26.64 0.78 -46.54
C ARG A 303 -25.89 0.31 -45.24
N ARG A 304 -24.91 -0.59 -45.40
CA ARG A 304 -24.13 -1.13 -44.29
C ARG A 304 -23.53 -0.03 -43.41
N ARG A 305 -23.06 1.09 -44.00
CA ARG A 305 -22.52 2.26 -43.26
C ARG A 305 -23.61 2.95 -42.42
N GLN A 306 -24.82 3.04 -42.90
CA GLN A 306 -25.94 3.68 -42.17
C GLN A 306 -26.31 2.84 -40.93
N VAL A 307 -26.42 1.52 -41.11
CA VAL A 307 -26.69 0.60 -40.00
C VAL A 307 -25.55 0.64 -38.98
N ALA A 308 -24.28 0.57 -39.44
CA ALA A 308 -23.13 0.69 -38.56
C ALA A 308 -23.14 2.00 -37.72
N LEU A 309 -23.51 3.12 -38.37
CA LEU A 309 -23.56 4.42 -37.73
C LEU A 309 -24.64 4.50 -36.64
N VAL A 310 -25.77 3.86 -36.82
CA VAL A 310 -26.83 3.78 -35.80
C VAL A 310 -26.31 3.08 -34.56
N TYR A 311 -25.65 1.92 -34.72
CA TYR A 311 -25.11 1.17 -33.59
C TYR A 311 -23.92 1.86 -32.93
N LEU A 312 -23.03 2.49 -33.68
CA LEU A 312 -21.95 3.32 -33.13
C LEU A 312 -22.50 4.47 -32.29
N ARG A 313 -23.58 5.15 -32.78
CA ARG A 313 -24.23 6.20 -31.99
C ARG A 313 -24.87 5.68 -30.70
N THR A 314 -25.52 4.50 -30.77
CA THR A 314 -26.09 3.88 -29.57
C THR A 314 -25.01 3.53 -28.55
N THR A 315 -23.87 2.97 -28.98
CA THR A 315 -22.75 2.64 -28.09
C THR A 315 -22.07 3.91 -27.57
N LEU A 316 -22.00 4.97 -28.37
CA LEU A 316 -21.49 6.26 -27.95
C LEU A 316 -22.37 6.92 -26.87
N LEU A 317 -23.71 6.88 -27.04
CA LEU A 317 -24.63 7.37 -26.02
C LEU A 317 -24.53 6.58 -24.71
N LEU A 318 -24.44 5.25 -24.80
CA LEU A 318 -24.23 4.40 -23.63
C LEU A 318 -22.87 4.72 -22.98
N GLY A 319 -21.86 4.90 -23.81
CA GLY A 319 -20.51 5.29 -23.35
C GLY A 319 -20.51 6.65 -22.66
N ALA A 320 -21.20 7.63 -23.23
CA ALA A 320 -21.29 8.97 -22.62
C ALA A 320 -22.03 8.95 -21.27
N LEU A 321 -23.15 8.23 -21.19
CA LEU A 321 -23.87 8.04 -19.93
C LEU A 321 -23.03 7.30 -18.90
N GLY A 322 -22.37 6.22 -19.31
CA GLY A 322 -21.46 5.45 -18.48
C GLY A 322 -20.25 6.27 -18.01
N ALA A 323 -19.69 7.10 -18.92
CA ALA A 323 -18.59 7.99 -18.61
C ALA A 323 -18.96 9.06 -17.58
N LEU A 324 -20.11 9.71 -17.75
CA LEU A 324 -20.57 10.74 -16.80
C LEU A 324 -20.85 10.16 -15.42
N VAL A 325 -21.59 9.08 -15.34
CA VAL A 325 -21.89 8.42 -14.06
C VAL A 325 -20.60 7.85 -13.46
N GLY A 326 -19.77 7.23 -14.30
CA GLY A 326 -18.51 6.61 -13.87
C GLY A 326 -17.47 7.64 -13.38
N ALA A 327 -17.35 8.77 -14.06
CA ALA A 327 -16.48 9.85 -13.62
C ALA A 327 -16.95 10.43 -12.26
N GLY A 328 -18.25 10.66 -12.08
CA GLY A 328 -18.81 11.11 -10.81
C GLY A 328 -18.55 10.12 -9.66
N LEU A 329 -18.85 8.83 -9.90
CA LEU A 329 -18.55 7.76 -8.93
C LEU A 329 -17.04 7.62 -8.68
N GLY A 330 -16.23 7.76 -9.72
CA GLY A 330 -14.79 7.67 -9.65
C GLY A 330 -14.18 8.79 -8.81
N ILE A 331 -14.61 10.03 -9.02
CA ILE A 331 -14.19 11.18 -8.21
C ILE A 331 -14.58 10.95 -6.74
N LEU A 332 -15.79 10.50 -6.47
CA LEU A 332 -16.25 10.20 -5.13
C LEU A 332 -15.38 9.12 -4.47
N LEU A 333 -15.19 7.98 -5.14
CA LEU A 333 -14.43 6.85 -4.59
C LEU A 333 -12.95 7.17 -4.43
N SER A 334 -12.32 7.81 -5.43
CA SER A 334 -10.91 8.19 -5.33
C SER A 334 -10.67 9.23 -4.23
N SER A 335 -11.57 10.22 -4.07
CA SER A 335 -11.48 11.20 -2.98
C SER A 335 -11.68 10.55 -1.61
N LEU A 336 -12.65 9.64 -1.47
CA LEU A 336 -12.86 8.90 -0.20
C LEU A 336 -11.65 8.03 0.15
N LEU A 337 -11.07 7.35 -0.82
CA LEU A 337 -9.86 6.53 -0.61
C LEU A 337 -8.64 7.41 -0.33
N ALA A 338 -8.45 8.52 -1.05
CA ALA A 338 -7.36 9.45 -0.78
C ALA A 338 -7.46 10.05 0.62
N ARG A 339 -8.68 10.40 1.08
CA ARG A 339 -8.91 10.82 2.48
C ARG A 339 -8.58 9.72 3.46
N TYR A 340 -9.04 8.49 3.20
CA TYR A 340 -8.77 7.34 4.06
C TYR A 340 -7.26 7.09 4.18
N PHE A 341 -6.53 7.03 3.07
CA PHE A 341 -5.09 6.84 3.10
C PHE A 341 -4.34 8.03 3.69
N GLY A 342 -4.72 9.26 3.34
CA GLY A 342 -4.13 10.47 3.91
C GLY A 342 -4.30 10.56 5.42
N SER A 343 -5.49 10.20 5.94
CA SER A 343 -5.72 10.15 7.37
C SER A 343 -4.99 8.98 8.04
N MET A 344 -4.92 7.81 7.39
CA MET A 344 -4.29 6.63 7.96
C MET A 344 -2.78 6.77 8.08
N PHE A 345 -2.10 7.27 7.04
CA PHE A 345 -0.64 7.33 7.01
C PHE A 345 -0.07 8.65 7.55
N TRP A 346 -0.74 9.78 7.35
CA TRP A 346 -0.19 11.11 7.70
C TRP A 346 -1.10 11.98 8.54
N ALA A 347 -2.19 11.43 9.07
CA ALA A 347 -3.20 12.18 9.83
C ALA A 347 -3.74 13.43 9.08
N ILE A 348 -3.69 13.46 7.75
CA ILE A 348 -4.13 14.59 6.92
C ILE A 348 -5.52 14.36 6.33
N ASP A 349 -6.33 15.41 6.26
CA ASP A 349 -7.55 15.41 5.45
C ASP A 349 -7.24 15.88 4.03
N VAL A 350 -7.22 14.93 3.09
CA VAL A 350 -7.00 15.23 1.66
C VAL A 350 -8.17 16.00 1.06
N GLY A 351 -9.36 15.95 1.68
CA GLY A 351 -10.55 16.58 1.15
C GLY A 351 -11.09 15.91 -0.11
N PHE A 352 -12.07 16.56 -0.74
CA PHE A 352 -12.55 16.15 -2.06
C PHE A 352 -11.75 16.90 -3.14
N GLY A 353 -11.17 16.13 -4.06
CA GLY A 353 -10.35 16.65 -5.12
C GLY A 353 -10.65 16.05 -6.48
N ILE A 354 -10.35 16.79 -7.53
CA ILE A 354 -10.43 16.32 -8.91
C ILE A 354 -9.04 16.39 -9.52
N ASP A 355 -8.58 15.28 -10.07
CA ASP A 355 -7.42 15.29 -10.97
C ASP A 355 -7.91 15.50 -12.40
N PRO A 356 -7.60 16.65 -13.03
CA PRO A 356 -8.08 16.97 -14.38
C PRO A 356 -7.58 15.97 -15.43
N ALA A 357 -6.37 15.46 -15.30
CA ALA A 357 -5.79 14.53 -16.26
C ALA A 357 -6.51 13.17 -16.19
N VAL A 358 -6.70 12.66 -14.98
CA VAL A 358 -7.43 11.40 -14.75
C VAL A 358 -8.90 11.53 -15.17
N LEU A 359 -9.53 12.68 -14.92
CA LEU A 359 -10.90 12.94 -15.37
C LEU A 359 -10.99 12.90 -16.89
N VAL A 360 -10.10 13.60 -17.60
CA VAL A 360 -10.07 13.61 -19.07
C VAL A 360 -9.84 12.20 -19.63
N ILE A 361 -8.89 11.44 -19.05
CA ILE A 361 -8.63 10.05 -19.44
C ILE A 361 -9.88 9.19 -19.20
N SER A 362 -10.50 9.29 -18.04
CA SER A 362 -11.72 8.55 -17.68
C SER A 362 -12.86 8.81 -18.65
N LEU A 363 -13.10 10.08 -18.98
CA LEU A 363 -14.13 10.48 -19.96
C LEU A 363 -13.78 10.00 -21.37
N ALA A 364 -12.52 10.14 -21.78
CA ALA A 364 -12.04 9.70 -23.09
C ALA A 364 -12.19 8.17 -23.26
N VAL A 365 -11.75 7.40 -22.27
CA VAL A 365 -11.90 5.93 -22.29
C VAL A 365 -13.37 5.53 -22.28
N GLY A 366 -14.18 6.15 -21.42
CA GLY A 366 -15.61 5.88 -21.37
C GLY A 366 -16.36 6.21 -22.67
N LEU A 367 -15.90 7.19 -23.42
CA LEU A 367 -16.49 7.59 -24.69
C LEU A 367 -15.99 6.74 -25.88
N ILE A 368 -14.70 6.40 -25.89
CA ILE A 368 -14.03 5.73 -27.00
C ILE A 368 -14.08 4.20 -26.90
N ALA A 369 -13.90 3.64 -25.72
CA ALA A 369 -13.81 2.19 -25.55
C ALA A 369 -15.09 1.44 -25.94
N PRO A 370 -16.32 1.88 -25.62
CA PRO A 370 -17.52 1.16 -26.01
C PRO A 370 -17.75 1.09 -27.53
N PRO A 371 -17.59 2.15 -28.32
CA PRO A 371 -17.64 2.07 -29.78
C PRO A 371 -16.58 1.14 -30.38
N LEU A 372 -15.33 1.21 -29.88
CA LEU A 372 -14.24 0.34 -30.33
C LEU A 372 -14.53 -1.14 -30.02
N ALA A 373 -14.98 -1.43 -28.81
CA ALA A 373 -15.33 -2.78 -28.39
C ALA A 373 -16.53 -3.36 -29.15
N ALA A 374 -17.46 -2.49 -29.61
CA ALA A 374 -18.60 -2.88 -30.41
C ALA A 374 -18.24 -3.16 -31.88
N LEU A 375 -17.16 -2.60 -32.39
CA LEU A 375 -16.82 -2.66 -33.82
C LEU A 375 -16.71 -4.09 -34.39
N PRO A 376 -16.06 -5.06 -33.70
CA PRO A 376 -16.03 -6.45 -34.18
C PRO A 376 -17.42 -7.11 -34.20
N ALA A 377 -18.26 -6.78 -33.24
CA ALA A 377 -19.62 -7.29 -33.16
C ALA A 377 -20.50 -6.71 -34.26
N ILE A 378 -20.44 -5.40 -34.51
CA ILE A 378 -21.15 -4.70 -35.59
C ILE A 378 -20.73 -5.25 -36.95
N ARG A 379 -19.41 -5.42 -37.17
CA ARG A 379 -18.88 -6.01 -38.41
C ARG A 379 -19.37 -7.42 -38.66
N ARG A 380 -19.48 -8.25 -37.62
CA ARG A 380 -20.05 -9.61 -37.70
C ARG A 380 -21.53 -9.57 -38.00
N GLY A 381 -22.30 -8.73 -37.30
CA GLY A 381 -23.74 -8.57 -37.54
C GLY A 381 -24.08 -8.10 -38.96
N LEU A 382 -23.26 -7.23 -39.54
CA LEU A 382 -23.40 -6.74 -40.91
C LEU A 382 -23.00 -7.76 -41.99
N ARG A 383 -22.23 -8.80 -41.64
CA ARG A 383 -21.85 -9.90 -42.57
C ARG A 383 -22.90 -11.01 -42.66
N VAL A 384 -23.82 -11.09 -41.70
CA VAL A 384 -24.91 -12.08 -41.71
C VAL A 384 -25.77 -11.86 -42.96
N GLY A 385 -26.09 -12.93 -43.70
CA GLY A 385 -26.95 -12.90 -44.89
C GLY A 385 -28.34 -12.43 -44.50
N LEU A 386 -29.03 -11.76 -45.45
CA LEU A 386 -30.37 -11.24 -45.21
C LEU A 386 -31.35 -12.37 -44.86
N ARG A 387 -31.26 -13.50 -45.55
CA ARG A 387 -32.05 -14.72 -45.30
C ARG A 387 -31.77 -15.28 -43.92
N GLU A 388 -30.49 -15.44 -43.57
CA GLU A 388 -30.07 -15.96 -42.29
C GLU A 388 -30.45 -15.03 -41.11
N ALA A 389 -30.43 -13.71 -41.32
CA ALA A 389 -30.89 -12.73 -40.33
C ALA A 389 -32.40 -12.75 -40.08
N LEU A 390 -33.19 -13.10 -41.09
CA LEU A 390 -34.65 -13.20 -40.99
C LEU A 390 -35.13 -14.59 -40.53
N GLU A 391 -34.38 -15.66 -40.88
CA GLU A 391 -34.63 -17.06 -40.49
C GLU A 391 -34.01 -17.44 -39.09
N ALA A 392 -33.33 -16.50 -38.42
CA ALA A 392 -32.58 -16.72 -37.17
C ALA A 392 -33.41 -17.24 -35.97
N SER A 393 -34.60 -17.73 -36.19
CA SER A 393 -35.47 -18.42 -35.21
C SER A 393 -35.31 -19.96 -35.20
N GLY A 394 -34.46 -20.51 -36.03
CA GLY A 394 -34.18 -21.96 -36.12
C GLY A 394 -32.99 -22.40 -35.29
N SER A 395 -33.25 -23.11 -34.21
CA SER A 395 -32.31 -23.84 -33.40
C SER A 395 -31.37 -24.70 -34.27
N ALA A 396 -30.10 -24.35 -34.33
CA ALA A 396 -29.11 -25.31 -34.73
C ALA A 396 -29.15 -26.48 -33.74
N LEU A 397 -29.67 -27.61 -34.20
CA LEU A 397 -29.53 -28.94 -33.53
C LEU A 397 -28.04 -29.26 -33.48
N GLY A 398 -27.36 -28.74 -32.45
CA GLY A 398 -25.94 -29.00 -32.23
C GLY A 398 -25.72 -30.49 -31.97
N GLY A 399 -24.70 -31.03 -32.64
CA GLY A 399 -24.27 -32.42 -32.48
C GLY A 399 -23.95 -32.78 -31.04
N GLN A 400 -23.94 -34.10 -30.76
CA GLN A 400 -23.58 -34.67 -29.45
C GLN A 400 -22.12 -34.38 -29.13
N ASP A 401 -21.88 -33.41 -28.26
CA ASP A 401 -20.52 -33.03 -27.79
C ASP A 401 -19.98 -33.99 -26.72
N ALA A 402 -18.68 -34.03 -26.57
CA ALA A 402 -17.98 -34.78 -25.50
C ALA A 402 -18.49 -34.42 -24.09
N ALA A 403 -18.89 -33.15 -23.87
CA ALA A 403 -19.52 -32.69 -22.64
C ALA A 403 -20.87 -33.36 -22.37
N ASP A 404 -21.68 -33.60 -23.41
CA ASP A 404 -22.95 -34.32 -23.31
C ASP A 404 -22.76 -35.79 -22.88
N ARG A 405 -21.68 -36.43 -23.32
CA ARG A 405 -21.30 -37.79 -22.92
C ARG A 405 -20.89 -37.90 -21.46
N LEU A 406 -20.12 -36.89 -21.01
CA LEU A 406 -19.66 -36.80 -19.62
C LEU A 406 -20.82 -36.54 -18.64
N LEU A 407 -21.74 -35.64 -19.01
CA LEU A 407 -22.91 -35.31 -18.20
C LEU A 407 -23.93 -36.46 -18.10
N ARG A 408 -24.02 -37.31 -19.14
CA ARG A 408 -24.85 -38.54 -19.06
C ARG A 408 -24.32 -39.57 -18.08
N ARG A 409 -23.00 -39.58 -17.84
CA ARG A 409 -22.35 -40.44 -16.83
C ARG A 409 -22.51 -39.90 -15.40
N ALA A 410 -22.79 -38.59 -15.23
CA ALA A 410 -23.03 -37.96 -13.93
C ALA A 410 -24.49 -38.22 -13.46
N GLY A 411 -24.91 -39.48 -13.31
CA GLY A 411 -26.27 -39.87 -12.93
C GLY A 411 -26.72 -39.42 -11.53
N PHE A 412 -25.79 -38.91 -10.69
CA PHE A 412 -26.08 -38.39 -9.36
C PHE A 412 -26.66 -36.97 -9.38
N LEU A 413 -26.61 -36.24 -10.51
CA LEU A 413 -27.13 -34.89 -10.62
C LEU A 413 -28.61 -34.91 -11.01
N PRO A 414 -29.46 -34.09 -10.35
CA PRO A 414 -30.87 -33.94 -10.79
C PRO A 414 -30.95 -33.50 -12.26
N ARG A 415 -31.92 -34.04 -13.01
CA ARG A 415 -32.11 -33.76 -14.45
C ARG A 415 -32.19 -32.29 -14.76
N VAL A 416 -32.79 -31.49 -13.88
CA VAL A 416 -32.89 -30.02 -13.98
C VAL A 416 -31.52 -29.34 -13.95
N MET A 417 -30.59 -29.86 -13.14
CA MET A 417 -29.21 -29.35 -13.08
C MET A 417 -28.39 -29.75 -14.32
N GLN A 418 -28.62 -30.98 -14.83
CA GLN A 418 -27.99 -31.43 -16.07
C GLN A 418 -28.37 -30.55 -17.27
N ILE A 419 -29.61 -30.06 -17.32
CA ILE A 419 -30.07 -29.10 -18.34
C ILE A 419 -29.27 -27.79 -18.24
N GLY A 420 -29.07 -27.24 -17.03
CA GLY A 420 -28.30 -26.02 -16.82
C GLY A 420 -26.83 -26.16 -17.28
N LEU A 421 -26.20 -27.28 -16.92
CA LEU A 421 -24.79 -27.54 -17.31
C LEU A 421 -24.65 -27.80 -18.82
N ARG A 422 -25.60 -28.51 -19.43
CA ARG A 422 -25.64 -28.74 -20.88
C ARG A 422 -25.74 -27.44 -21.68
N ASN A 423 -26.43 -26.45 -21.14
CA ASN A 423 -26.58 -25.15 -21.78
C ASN A 423 -25.23 -24.41 -21.94
N ILE A 424 -24.28 -24.58 -20.99
CA ILE A 424 -22.95 -24.00 -21.07
C ILE A 424 -22.20 -24.53 -22.29
N GLY A 425 -22.28 -25.85 -22.54
CA GLY A 425 -21.62 -26.50 -23.67
C GLY A 425 -22.16 -26.11 -25.04
N ARG A 426 -23.46 -25.76 -25.14
CA ARG A 426 -24.11 -25.37 -26.40
C ARG A 426 -23.64 -24.04 -26.96
N ARG A 427 -23.23 -23.07 -26.11
CA ARG A 427 -22.79 -21.72 -26.50
C ARG A 427 -21.37 -21.42 -26.03
N LYS A 428 -20.43 -22.31 -26.41
CA LYS A 428 -19.03 -22.32 -25.91
C LYS A 428 -18.35 -20.95 -25.86
N ARG A 429 -18.43 -20.17 -26.96
CA ARG A 429 -17.78 -18.84 -27.04
C ARG A 429 -18.32 -17.84 -26.02
N ARG A 430 -19.62 -17.82 -25.80
CA ARG A 430 -20.28 -16.90 -24.89
C ARG A 430 -20.05 -17.32 -23.44
N SER A 431 -20.21 -18.62 -23.16
CA SER A 431 -19.92 -19.18 -21.84
C SER A 431 -18.47 -18.95 -21.46
N PHE A 432 -17.53 -19.14 -22.40
CA PHE A 432 -16.11 -18.86 -22.19
C PHE A 432 -15.86 -17.36 -21.94
N ALA A 433 -16.45 -16.45 -22.71
CA ALA A 433 -16.29 -15.01 -22.48
C ALA A 433 -16.81 -14.57 -21.11
N THR A 434 -17.94 -15.14 -20.65
CA THR A 434 -18.49 -14.87 -19.33
C THR A 434 -17.60 -15.45 -18.23
N ALA A 435 -17.14 -16.70 -18.41
CA ALA A 435 -16.20 -17.32 -17.47
C ALA A 435 -14.85 -16.58 -17.41
N LEU A 436 -14.38 -16.04 -18.53
CA LEU A 436 -13.15 -15.23 -18.57
C LEU A 436 -13.26 -13.94 -17.75
N ILE A 437 -14.43 -13.28 -17.78
CA ILE A 437 -14.67 -12.09 -16.93
C ILE A 437 -14.56 -12.46 -15.45
N VAL A 438 -15.19 -13.57 -15.06
CA VAL A 438 -15.10 -14.08 -13.69
C VAL A 438 -13.65 -14.52 -13.37
N ALA A 439 -12.97 -15.15 -14.32
CA ALA A 439 -11.59 -15.58 -14.15
C ALA A 439 -10.61 -14.42 -13.92
N LEU A 440 -10.76 -13.34 -14.70
CA LEU A 440 -9.95 -12.12 -14.50
C LEU A 440 -10.16 -11.50 -13.12
N ALA A 441 -11.43 -11.44 -12.67
CA ALA A 441 -11.75 -10.90 -11.36
C ALA A 441 -11.22 -11.77 -10.22
N VAL A 442 -11.45 -13.08 -10.30
CA VAL A 442 -10.98 -14.04 -9.30
C VAL A 442 -9.46 -14.13 -9.32
N GLY A 443 -8.85 -14.13 -10.51
CA GLY A 443 -7.40 -14.13 -10.65
C GLY A 443 -6.75 -12.91 -10.02
N ASN A 444 -7.31 -11.72 -10.26
CA ASN A 444 -6.84 -10.49 -9.62
C ASN A 444 -7.00 -10.53 -8.09
N LEU A 445 -8.17 -10.96 -7.58
CA LEU A 445 -8.38 -11.12 -6.14
C LEU A 445 -7.37 -12.11 -5.53
N LEU A 446 -7.16 -13.25 -6.17
CA LEU A 446 -6.21 -14.26 -5.68
C LEU A 446 -4.77 -13.74 -5.68
N ALA A 447 -4.35 -13.00 -6.70
CA ALA A 447 -3.03 -12.40 -6.77
C ALA A 447 -2.83 -11.36 -5.66
N VAL A 448 -3.83 -10.52 -5.41
CA VAL A 448 -3.80 -9.52 -4.32
C VAL A 448 -3.74 -10.21 -2.95
N LEU A 449 -4.56 -11.24 -2.73
CA LEU A 449 -4.54 -11.99 -1.46
C LEU A 449 -3.23 -12.76 -1.25
N ALA A 450 -2.64 -13.28 -2.32
CA ALA A 450 -1.36 -13.97 -2.27
C ALA A 450 -0.23 -12.99 -1.92
N LEU A 451 -0.17 -11.82 -2.56
CA LEU A 451 0.79 -10.77 -2.24
C LEU A 451 0.65 -10.29 -0.80
N ALA A 452 -0.58 -10.10 -0.32
CA ALA A 452 -0.87 -9.70 1.06
C ALA A 452 -0.38 -10.74 2.07
N GLN A 453 -0.60 -12.02 1.79
CA GLN A 453 -0.09 -13.12 2.61
C GLN A 453 1.44 -13.17 2.60
N ALA A 454 2.03 -13.03 1.42
CA ALA A 454 3.47 -13.08 1.26
C ALA A 454 4.18 -11.93 2.00
N ALA A 455 3.61 -10.72 2.02
CA ALA A 455 4.13 -9.61 2.82
C ALA A 455 4.07 -9.92 4.33
N THR A 456 2.95 -10.47 4.80
CA THR A 456 2.81 -10.87 6.22
C THR A 456 3.79 -11.98 6.59
N ASP A 457 4.00 -12.96 5.71
CA ASP A 457 4.91 -14.07 5.96
C ASP A 457 6.38 -13.62 5.89
N ALA A 458 6.72 -12.64 5.05
CA ALA A 458 8.04 -12.02 4.99
C ALA A 458 8.37 -11.28 6.30
N SER A 459 7.45 -10.48 6.81
CA SER A 459 7.58 -9.80 8.10
C SER A 459 7.80 -10.80 9.25
N ARG A 460 6.98 -11.84 9.36
CA ARG A 460 7.20 -12.89 10.37
C ARG A 460 8.52 -13.63 10.21
N ALA A 461 8.96 -13.85 8.96
CA ALA A 461 10.24 -14.51 8.71
C ALA A 461 11.42 -13.66 9.17
N SER A 462 11.35 -12.31 8.97
CA SER A 462 12.35 -11.38 9.48
C SER A 462 12.45 -11.47 11.00
N TRP A 463 11.33 -11.36 11.71
CA TRP A 463 11.29 -11.48 13.17
C TRP A 463 11.73 -12.85 13.68
N SER A 464 11.58 -13.93 12.91
CA SER A 464 12.02 -15.27 13.30
C SER A 464 13.54 -15.42 13.37
N ASP A 465 14.29 -14.48 12.83
CA ASP A 465 15.76 -14.44 12.90
C ASP A 465 16.25 -13.77 14.18
N HIS A 466 15.41 -12.98 14.83
CA HIS A 466 15.67 -12.35 16.12
C HIS A 466 15.39 -13.34 17.25
N LEU A 467 16.41 -13.67 18.01
CA LEU A 467 16.36 -14.64 19.12
C LEU A 467 16.52 -13.97 20.50
N GLU A 468 16.74 -12.67 20.51
CA GLU A 468 16.65 -11.82 21.70
C GLU A 468 15.18 -11.62 22.12
N ASP A 469 14.98 -11.28 23.39
CA ASP A 469 13.65 -10.95 23.92
C ASP A 469 13.38 -9.45 23.88
N VAL A 470 14.45 -8.64 24.00
CA VAL A 470 14.38 -7.17 23.96
C VAL A 470 15.66 -6.60 23.35
N GLN A 471 15.50 -5.58 22.56
CA GLN A 471 16.58 -4.69 22.11
C GLN A 471 16.57 -3.44 22.98
N ILE A 472 17.71 -3.14 23.62
CA ILE A 472 17.91 -1.90 24.37
C ILE A 472 18.76 -0.99 23.53
N SER A 473 18.25 0.17 23.17
CA SER A 473 18.93 1.18 22.36
C SER A 473 19.20 2.43 23.16
N THR A 474 20.23 3.20 22.79
CA THR A 474 20.42 4.52 23.34
C THR A 474 19.27 5.42 22.91
N ALA A 475 18.78 6.22 23.84
CA ALA A 475 17.90 7.32 23.49
C ALA A 475 18.76 8.44 22.87
N GLY A 476 18.48 8.77 21.60
CA GLY A 476 19.25 9.74 20.84
C GLY A 476 20.58 9.19 20.29
N ARG A 477 21.55 10.10 20.12
CA ARG A 477 22.83 9.82 19.43
C ARG A 477 24.01 9.47 20.34
N ALA A 478 23.77 9.29 21.63
CA ALA A 478 24.77 8.82 22.56
C ALA A 478 25.12 7.37 22.27
N LEU A 479 26.33 6.94 22.56
CA LEU A 479 26.75 5.55 22.48
C LEU A 479 26.84 4.96 23.88
N PHE A 480 26.49 3.71 24.03
CA PHE A 480 26.80 2.93 25.22
C PHE A 480 28.30 2.70 25.31
N ASP A 481 28.80 2.71 26.53
CA ASP A 481 30.16 2.32 26.88
C ASP A 481 30.23 0.90 27.50
N ALA A 482 31.41 0.43 27.88
CA ALA A 482 31.58 -0.88 28.50
C ALA A 482 30.84 -1.02 29.84
N ARG A 483 30.66 0.09 30.58
CA ARG A 483 29.92 0.10 31.84
C ARG A 483 28.43 -0.18 31.62
N ALA A 484 27.86 0.35 30.55
CA ALA A 484 26.46 0.05 30.17
C ALA A 484 26.25 -1.44 29.91
N GLN A 485 27.19 -2.10 29.20
CA GLN A 485 27.14 -3.54 28.97
C GLN A 485 27.18 -4.34 30.28
N GLU A 486 28.04 -3.99 31.22
CA GLU A 486 28.13 -4.65 32.52
C GLU A 486 26.85 -4.45 33.35
N LEU A 487 26.27 -3.27 33.32
CA LEU A 487 25.01 -2.97 33.99
C LEU A 487 23.86 -3.83 33.43
N ILE A 488 23.79 -4.00 32.13
CA ILE A 488 22.76 -4.83 31.47
C ILE A 488 22.98 -6.29 31.87
N ARG A 489 24.20 -6.83 31.72
CA ARG A 489 24.49 -8.24 32.01
C ARG A 489 24.29 -8.59 33.49
N SER A 490 24.59 -7.68 34.40
CA SER A 490 24.39 -7.90 35.84
C SER A 490 23.00 -7.63 36.35
N THR A 491 22.03 -7.31 35.45
CA THR A 491 20.62 -7.12 35.82
C THR A 491 19.96 -8.48 36.08
N PRO A 492 19.32 -8.69 37.25
CA PRO A 492 18.62 -9.93 37.52
C PRO A 492 17.57 -10.26 36.47
N GLY A 493 17.61 -11.46 35.93
CA GLY A 493 16.69 -11.89 34.87
C GLY A 493 17.25 -11.76 33.45
N VAL A 494 18.41 -11.13 33.27
CA VAL A 494 19.15 -11.11 32.00
C VAL A 494 20.01 -12.36 31.91
N ALA A 495 19.89 -13.10 30.82
CA ALA A 495 20.70 -14.28 30.54
C ALA A 495 21.92 -13.92 29.69
N GLU A 496 21.76 -13.06 28.71
CA GLU A 496 22.78 -12.73 27.73
C GLU A 496 22.51 -11.30 27.17
N ALA A 497 23.60 -10.56 26.92
CA ALA A 497 23.48 -9.22 26.30
C ALA A 497 24.66 -9.00 25.34
N GLU A 498 24.36 -8.74 24.10
CA GLU A 498 25.31 -8.58 23.02
C GLU A 498 25.25 -7.18 22.43
N PRO A 499 26.39 -6.49 22.28
CA PRO A 499 26.42 -5.15 21.73
C PRO A 499 26.23 -5.15 20.21
N VAL A 500 25.48 -4.18 19.73
CA VAL A 500 25.28 -3.92 18.30
C VAL A 500 25.56 -2.44 18.04
N LEU A 501 26.22 -2.16 16.92
CA LEU A 501 26.49 -0.81 16.47
C LEU A 501 25.79 -0.60 15.13
N LYS A 502 24.66 0.07 15.14
CA LYS A 502 23.93 0.44 13.92
C LYS A 502 24.33 1.84 13.48
N ASN A 503 24.51 2.03 12.17
CA ASN A 503 24.80 3.34 11.62
C ASN A 503 24.26 3.46 10.20
N THR A 504 23.73 4.63 9.87
CA THR A 504 23.26 4.96 8.52
C THR A 504 24.43 5.31 7.63
N VAL A 505 24.47 4.75 6.43
CA VAL A 505 25.49 5.00 5.41
C VAL A 505 24.82 5.17 4.05
N SER A 506 25.59 5.63 3.05
CA SER A 506 25.11 5.59 1.67
C SER A 506 25.94 4.61 0.85
N LEU A 507 25.25 3.72 0.15
CA LEU A 507 25.84 2.79 -0.82
C LEU A 507 25.22 3.02 -2.20
N ALA A 508 26.06 3.30 -3.19
CA ALA A 508 25.60 3.60 -4.57
C ALA A 508 24.56 4.74 -4.65
N GLY A 509 24.60 5.71 -3.72
CA GLY A 509 23.68 6.84 -3.66
C GLY A 509 22.33 6.53 -3.00
N ARG A 510 22.17 5.35 -2.45
CA ARG A 510 21.01 4.94 -1.64
C ARG A 510 21.38 4.84 -0.17
N GLU A 511 20.41 5.05 0.67
CA GLU A 511 20.53 4.79 2.10
C GLU A 511 20.70 3.30 2.37
N ALA A 512 21.58 2.97 3.30
CA ALA A 512 21.88 1.62 3.74
C ALA A 512 22.29 1.66 5.22
N PHE A 513 22.16 0.52 5.89
CA PHE A 513 22.46 0.42 7.32
C PHE A 513 23.64 -0.52 7.55
N VAL A 514 24.66 -0.02 8.25
CA VAL A 514 25.76 -0.86 8.70
C VAL A 514 25.48 -1.37 10.11
N TRP A 515 25.46 -2.69 10.25
CA TRP A 515 25.37 -3.35 11.53
C TRP A 515 26.72 -3.92 11.92
N GLY A 516 27.41 -3.26 12.86
CA GLY A 516 28.57 -3.81 13.53
C GLY A 516 28.11 -4.85 14.55
N VAL A 517 28.39 -6.12 14.28
CA VAL A 517 27.91 -7.23 15.11
C VAL A 517 29.04 -8.19 15.45
N GLU A 518 28.90 -8.86 16.60
CA GLU A 518 29.66 -10.06 16.91
C GLU A 518 28.85 -11.28 16.44
N ARG A 519 29.50 -12.43 16.28
CA ARG A 519 28.79 -13.66 16.01
C ARG A 519 28.12 -14.14 17.29
N THR A 520 26.85 -13.87 17.44
CA THR A 520 26.06 -14.12 18.63
C THR A 520 25.01 -15.20 18.39
N PRO A 521 24.61 -15.99 19.41
CA PRO A 521 23.47 -16.88 19.33
C PRO A 521 22.11 -16.13 19.38
N LEU A 522 22.11 -14.80 19.56
CA LEU A 522 20.90 -13.99 19.67
C LEU A 522 20.31 -13.62 18.30
N PHE A 523 21.05 -13.87 17.23
CA PHE A 523 20.57 -13.60 15.87
C PHE A 523 20.90 -14.77 14.94
N ARG A 524 19.94 -15.16 14.10
CA ARG A 524 20.10 -16.24 13.14
C ARG A 524 20.61 -15.70 11.82
N TYR A 525 21.90 -15.85 11.56
CA TYR A 525 22.53 -15.39 10.33
C TYR A 525 22.25 -16.34 9.17
N ARG A 526 21.46 -15.91 8.20
CA ARG A 526 21.14 -16.67 6.97
C ARG A 526 22.07 -16.23 5.84
N VAL A 527 23.10 -17.00 5.57
CA VAL A 527 23.99 -16.75 4.42
C VAL A 527 23.42 -17.42 3.18
N ALA A 528 23.11 -16.62 2.17
CA ALA A 528 22.53 -17.07 0.91
C ALA A 528 23.62 -17.43 -0.12
N ASP A 529 24.77 -16.76 -0.06
CA ASP A 529 25.93 -17.02 -0.91
C ASP A 529 27.22 -16.61 -0.18
N GLY A 530 28.33 -17.29 -0.48
CA GLY A 530 29.61 -17.04 0.21
C GLY A 530 29.62 -17.56 1.65
N ARG A 531 30.15 -16.76 2.58
CA ARG A 531 30.31 -17.12 4.00
C ARG A 531 30.10 -15.93 4.91
N TRP A 532 29.86 -16.20 6.18
CA TRP A 532 29.97 -15.20 7.24
C TRP A 532 31.44 -14.86 7.51
N PHE A 533 31.74 -13.71 8.08
CA PHE A 533 33.11 -13.40 8.46
C PHE A 533 33.63 -14.37 9.54
N SER A 534 34.93 -14.70 9.44
CA SER A 534 35.58 -15.63 10.36
C SER A 534 35.87 -15.01 11.72
N ALA A 535 36.13 -15.83 12.73
CA ALA A 535 36.53 -15.33 14.05
C ALA A 535 37.79 -14.45 14.01
N GLY A 536 38.78 -14.77 13.17
CA GLY A 536 39.96 -13.94 12.99
C GLY A 536 39.66 -12.59 12.33
N GLU A 537 38.71 -12.54 11.38
CA GLU A 537 38.22 -11.30 10.78
C GLU A 537 37.41 -10.47 11.79
N ALA A 538 36.63 -11.16 12.66
CA ALA A 538 35.85 -10.51 13.71
C ALA A 538 36.69 -9.86 14.79
N GLN A 539 37.81 -10.47 15.16
CA GLN A 539 38.75 -9.95 16.19
C GLN A 539 39.73 -8.92 15.62
N GLY A 540 40.03 -9.00 14.32
CA GLY A 540 40.90 -8.08 13.61
C GLY A 540 40.17 -6.82 13.14
N ARG A 541 40.94 -5.91 12.49
CA ARG A 541 40.38 -4.73 11.80
C ARG A 541 40.12 -5.02 10.30
N ALA A 542 39.66 -6.22 10.00
CA ALA A 542 39.42 -6.63 8.62
C ALA A 542 38.23 -5.87 8.02
N ARG A 543 38.43 -5.19 6.90
CA ARG A 543 37.35 -4.48 6.18
C ARG A 543 36.57 -5.46 5.30
N VAL A 544 35.86 -6.37 5.95
CA VAL A 544 34.97 -7.34 5.31
C VAL A 544 33.53 -7.06 5.69
N ALA A 545 32.61 -7.33 4.78
CA ALA A 545 31.19 -7.18 4.99
C ALA A 545 30.41 -8.37 4.45
N VAL A 546 29.31 -8.70 5.09
CA VAL A 546 28.23 -9.55 4.57
C VAL A 546 27.11 -8.59 4.23
N ILE A 547 26.64 -8.62 2.99
CA ILE A 547 25.68 -7.65 2.48
C ILE A 547 24.33 -8.36 2.27
N GLU A 548 23.24 -7.69 2.59
CA GLU A 548 21.90 -8.20 2.25
C GLU A 548 21.71 -8.28 0.75
N ARG A 549 20.90 -9.25 0.33
CA ARG A 549 20.71 -9.58 -1.09
C ARG A 549 20.13 -8.42 -1.89
N ASN A 550 19.20 -7.66 -1.31
CA ASN A 550 18.56 -6.54 -1.99
C ASN A 550 19.58 -5.47 -2.36
N ILE A 551 20.29 -4.95 -1.35
CA ILE A 551 21.26 -3.88 -1.59
C ILE A 551 22.46 -4.37 -2.42
N ALA A 552 22.82 -5.66 -2.34
CA ALA A 552 23.85 -6.24 -3.20
C ALA A 552 23.45 -6.19 -4.69
N GLN A 553 22.20 -6.48 -4.99
CA GLN A 553 21.68 -6.43 -6.37
C GLN A 553 21.55 -5.00 -6.87
N ILE A 554 21.07 -4.08 -6.03
CA ILE A 554 20.97 -2.66 -6.36
C ILE A 554 22.35 -2.07 -6.68
N ALA A 555 23.35 -2.41 -5.87
CA ALA A 555 24.73 -1.97 -6.06
C ALA A 555 25.46 -2.74 -7.18
N GLY A 556 24.88 -3.83 -7.69
CA GLY A 556 25.51 -4.66 -8.71
C GLY A 556 26.76 -5.40 -8.25
N VAL A 557 26.81 -5.81 -6.96
CA VAL A 557 27.99 -6.43 -6.36
C VAL A 557 27.72 -7.85 -5.89
N GLY A 558 28.78 -8.68 -5.92
CA GLY A 558 28.76 -10.07 -5.51
C GLY A 558 29.83 -10.41 -4.47
N VAL A 559 29.89 -11.69 -4.11
CA VAL A 559 30.93 -12.20 -3.20
C VAL A 559 32.31 -12.04 -3.85
N GLY A 560 33.24 -11.41 -3.11
CA GLY A 560 34.60 -11.09 -3.55
C GLY A 560 34.80 -9.63 -3.99
N ASP A 561 33.73 -8.93 -4.35
CA ASP A 561 33.79 -7.54 -4.80
C ASP A 561 34.08 -6.57 -3.67
N ARG A 562 34.45 -5.35 -4.05
CA ARG A 562 34.66 -4.25 -3.12
C ARG A 562 33.56 -3.21 -3.25
N VAL A 563 33.03 -2.80 -2.11
CA VAL A 563 32.05 -1.72 -2.02
C VAL A 563 32.63 -0.55 -1.26
N THR A 564 32.25 0.65 -1.62
CA THR A 564 32.60 1.88 -0.92
C THR A 564 31.35 2.47 -0.27
N LEU A 565 31.37 2.56 1.03
CA LEU A 565 30.32 3.17 1.83
C LEU A 565 30.67 4.64 2.07
N ALA A 566 29.72 5.53 1.76
CA ALA A 566 29.82 6.92 2.19
C ALA A 566 29.28 7.03 3.61
N THR A 567 30.10 7.50 4.52
CA THR A 567 29.77 7.69 5.94
C THR A 567 29.99 9.15 6.35
N ALA A 568 29.54 9.54 7.52
CA ALA A 568 29.79 10.87 8.07
C ALA A 568 31.30 11.18 8.20
N ALA A 569 32.12 10.15 8.38
CA ALA A 569 33.59 10.26 8.48
C ALA A 569 34.33 10.18 7.13
N GLY A 570 33.61 10.00 6.02
CA GLY A 570 34.15 9.85 4.66
C GLY A 570 33.88 8.50 4.02
N ASN A 571 34.52 8.25 2.89
CA ASN A 571 34.36 7.04 2.11
C ASN A 571 35.22 5.88 2.64
N ILE A 572 34.57 4.72 2.87
CA ILE A 572 35.22 3.55 3.44
C ILE A 572 34.95 2.33 2.58
N GLY A 573 36.03 1.62 2.17
CA GLY A 573 35.93 0.43 1.33
C GLY A 573 35.84 -0.86 2.14
N PHE A 574 34.95 -1.77 1.75
CA PHE A 574 34.80 -3.12 2.29
C PHE A 574 34.85 -4.16 1.18
N ARG A 575 35.35 -5.35 1.52
CA ARG A 575 35.27 -6.53 0.65
C ARG A 575 34.06 -7.39 1.07
N ILE A 576 33.19 -7.71 0.13
CA ILE A 576 32.05 -8.58 0.36
C ILE A 576 32.53 -10.03 0.49
N VAL A 577 32.25 -10.69 1.60
CA VAL A 577 32.59 -12.09 1.86
C VAL A 577 31.38 -13.01 1.83
N GLY A 578 30.17 -12.45 1.88
CA GLY A 578 28.92 -13.20 1.78
C GLY A 578 27.74 -12.31 1.49
N ILE A 579 26.66 -12.95 1.04
CA ILE A 579 25.36 -12.34 0.81
C ILE A 579 24.39 -12.93 1.82
N ALA A 580 23.77 -12.08 2.64
CA ALA A 580 22.75 -12.46 3.59
C ALA A 580 21.36 -12.57 2.95
N GLY A 581 20.49 -13.28 3.60
CA GLY A 581 19.10 -13.46 3.22
C GLY A 581 18.13 -13.25 4.40
N ASN A 582 18.51 -12.41 5.35
CA ASN A 582 17.72 -12.11 6.55
C ASN A 582 16.65 -11.05 6.30
N GLN A 583 16.80 -10.25 5.25
CA GLN A 583 15.92 -9.12 4.91
C GLN A 583 15.83 -8.03 5.98
N GLN A 584 16.92 -7.84 6.73
CA GLN A 584 17.00 -6.78 7.73
C GLN A 584 17.02 -5.40 7.06
N GLU A 585 16.35 -4.41 7.67
CA GLU A 585 16.18 -3.06 7.11
C GLU A 585 15.71 -3.15 5.64
N ASP A 586 14.65 -3.92 5.37
CA ASP A 586 14.13 -4.19 4.03
C ASP A 586 15.17 -4.73 3.03
N GLY A 587 16.19 -5.42 3.56
CA GLY A 587 17.29 -5.98 2.79
C GLY A 587 18.35 -4.95 2.40
N THR A 588 18.46 -3.83 3.11
CA THR A 588 19.49 -2.80 2.92
C THR A 588 20.60 -2.85 3.96
N ALA A 589 20.59 -3.82 4.87
CA ALA A 589 21.62 -3.98 5.88
C ALA A 589 22.94 -4.53 5.34
N LEU A 590 24.03 -4.07 5.93
CA LEU A 590 25.38 -4.62 5.76
C LEU A 590 25.91 -5.01 7.14
N PHE A 591 26.30 -6.25 7.29
CA PHE A 591 26.89 -6.75 8.52
C PHE A 591 28.42 -6.68 8.44
N VAL A 592 29.03 -6.04 9.41
CA VAL A 592 30.49 -5.93 9.52
C VAL A 592 30.92 -6.37 10.92
N PRO A 593 32.19 -6.78 11.12
CA PRO A 593 32.70 -7.05 12.48
C PRO A 593 32.53 -5.82 13.39
N LEU A 594 32.03 -6.02 14.60
CA LEU A 594 31.81 -4.94 15.56
C LEU A 594 33.10 -4.13 15.83
N THR A 595 34.24 -4.82 15.95
CA THR A 595 35.55 -4.17 16.10
C THR A 595 35.91 -3.23 14.95
N THR A 596 35.54 -3.62 13.73
CA THR A 596 35.71 -2.81 12.54
C THR A 596 34.76 -1.61 12.57
N ALA A 597 33.50 -1.80 12.85
CA ALA A 597 32.52 -0.72 12.96
C ALA A 597 32.97 0.32 14.02
N ARG A 598 33.36 -0.13 15.19
CA ARG A 598 33.89 0.72 16.27
C ARG A 598 35.10 1.54 15.84
N SER A 599 36.05 0.91 15.14
CA SER A 599 37.26 1.59 14.66
C SER A 599 36.94 2.68 13.63
N LEU A 600 35.91 2.51 12.82
CA LEU A 600 35.49 3.48 11.80
C LEU A 600 34.82 4.71 12.40
N LEU A 601 34.17 4.55 13.54
CA LEU A 601 33.55 5.65 14.28
C LEU A 601 34.48 6.30 15.31
N GLY A 602 35.73 5.83 15.42
CA GLY A 602 36.69 6.33 16.43
C GLY A 602 36.28 6.05 17.86
N GLN A 603 35.42 5.03 18.08
CA GLN A 603 34.87 4.70 19.40
C GLN A 603 35.11 3.23 19.76
N PRO A 604 36.21 2.88 20.41
CA PRO A 604 36.63 1.48 20.59
C PRO A 604 35.67 0.62 21.43
N GLU A 605 34.80 1.22 22.22
CA GLU A 605 33.89 0.50 23.13
C GLU A 605 32.41 0.83 22.87
N GLY A 606 32.11 1.64 21.85
CA GLY A 606 30.77 2.12 21.57
C GLY A 606 29.84 1.03 21.11
N ALA A 607 28.55 1.14 21.52
CA ALA A 607 27.40 0.41 20.94
C ALA A 607 26.20 1.35 20.86
N THR A 608 25.37 1.19 19.85
CA THR A 608 24.09 1.93 19.73
C THR A 608 22.96 1.15 20.41
N SER A 609 23.08 -0.17 20.47
CA SER A 609 22.07 -1.02 21.07
C SER A 609 22.67 -2.30 21.64
N PHE A 610 21.90 -2.98 22.47
CA PHE A 610 22.17 -4.33 22.97
C PHE A 610 21.01 -5.24 22.64
N TRP A 611 21.29 -6.40 22.08
CA TRP A 611 20.37 -7.51 22.04
C TRP A 611 20.42 -8.24 23.36
N VAL A 612 19.28 -8.39 24.01
CA VAL A 612 19.21 -8.97 25.36
C VAL A 612 18.26 -10.17 25.36
N ARG A 613 18.75 -11.30 25.85
CA ARG A 613 17.95 -12.49 26.12
C ARG A 613 17.68 -12.58 27.61
N MET A 614 16.44 -12.87 27.94
CA MET A 614 16.01 -13.06 29.32
C MET A 614 16.16 -14.53 29.76
N THR A 615 16.25 -14.76 31.07
CA THR A 615 16.29 -16.11 31.63
C THR A 615 14.98 -16.88 31.46
N SER A 616 13.88 -16.18 31.20
CA SER A 616 12.57 -16.77 30.92
C SER A 616 11.88 -16.00 29.80
N PRO A 617 11.32 -16.69 28.79
CA PRO A 617 10.66 -16.05 27.63
C PRO A 617 9.20 -15.64 27.91
N GLY A 618 8.69 -15.78 29.12
CA GLY A 618 7.32 -15.42 29.46
C GLY A 618 7.08 -13.90 29.37
N HIS A 619 6.08 -13.45 28.63
CA HIS A 619 5.81 -12.03 28.34
C HIS A 619 5.82 -11.17 29.62
N ALA A 620 5.09 -11.56 30.67
CA ALA A 620 5.07 -10.83 31.93
C ALA A 620 6.43 -10.79 32.64
N PHE A 621 7.30 -11.77 32.40
CA PHE A 621 8.66 -11.76 32.93
C PHE A 621 9.53 -10.80 32.12
N VAL A 622 9.45 -10.87 30.81
CA VAL A 622 10.16 -9.97 29.90
C VAL A 622 9.80 -8.52 30.20
N ASP A 623 8.50 -8.19 30.31
CA ASP A 623 8.04 -6.83 30.61
C ASP A 623 8.60 -6.31 31.95
N ARG A 624 8.52 -7.10 33.03
CA ARG A 624 9.05 -6.70 34.35
C ARG A 624 10.57 -6.54 34.34
N THR A 625 11.27 -7.47 33.69
CA THR A 625 12.75 -7.44 33.64
C THR A 625 13.22 -6.28 32.76
N THR A 626 12.55 -5.99 31.67
CA THR A 626 12.83 -4.82 30.83
C THR A 626 12.62 -3.53 31.61
N SER A 627 11.52 -3.40 32.35
CA SER A 627 11.31 -2.22 33.23
C SER A 627 12.37 -2.08 34.30
N LEU A 628 12.80 -3.17 34.94
CA LEU A 628 13.87 -3.16 35.94
C LEU A 628 15.21 -2.74 35.30
N LEU A 629 15.50 -3.27 34.10
CA LEU A 629 16.73 -2.93 33.36
C LEU A 629 16.74 -1.45 33.00
N GLU A 630 15.62 -0.93 32.49
CA GLU A 630 15.47 0.48 32.17
C GLU A 630 15.68 1.38 33.41
N ASP A 631 15.06 1.04 34.55
CA ASP A 631 15.22 1.81 35.78
C ASP A 631 16.67 1.80 36.25
N ARG A 632 17.35 0.65 36.14
CA ARG A 632 18.75 0.52 36.51
C ARG A 632 19.65 1.31 35.60
N MET A 633 19.43 1.28 34.29
CA MET A 633 20.19 2.07 33.32
C MET A 633 20.02 3.57 33.60
N ALA A 634 18.76 4.01 33.78
CA ALA A 634 18.45 5.39 34.11
C ALA A 634 19.11 5.88 35.43
N ALA A 635 19.14 5.03 36.46
CA ALA A 635 19.80 5.35 37.74
C ALA A 635 21.32 5.56 37.58
N HIS A 636 21.94 5.08 36.52
CA HIS A 636 23.33 5.27 36.19
C HIS A 636 23.57 6.30 35.08
N GLY A 637 22.54 7.06 34.71
CA GLY A 637 22.64 8.16 33.75
C GLY A 637 22.49 7.77 32.27
N TYR A 638 22.15 6.51 31.97
CA TYR A 638 21.87 6.07 30.60
C TYR A 638 20.41 6.25 30.25
N GLN A 639 20.15 7.05 29.24
CA GLN A 639 18.84 7.13 28.62
C GLN A 639 18.70 6.00 27.61
N VAL A 640 17.72 5.14 27.79
CA VAL A 640 17.52 3.97 26.94
C VAL A 640 16.06 3.88 26.46
N THR A 641 15.92 3.39 25.25
CA THR A 641 14.65 2.90 24.70
C THR A 641 14.71 1.39 24.62
N SER A 642 13.60 0.73 24.85
CA SER A 642 13.50 -0.72 24.76
C SER A 642 12.45 -1.13 23.77
N GLU A 643 12.83 -1.99 22.84
CA GLU A 643 11.95 -2.62 21.89
C GLU A 643 11.79 -4.10 22.26
N ILE A 644 10.61 -4.46 22.76
CA ILE A 644 10.30 -5.82 23.17
C ILE A 644 9.85 -6.59 21.91
N ARG A 645 10.60 -7.62 21.54
CA ARG A 645 10.41 -8.37 20.29
C ARG A 645 8.97 -8.82 20.04
N TYR A 646 8.30 -9.46 21.01
CA TYR A 646 6.94 -9.95 20.80
C TYR A 646 5.90 -8.81 20.61
N VAL A 647 6.18 -7.62 21.14
CA VAL A 647 5.35 -6.41 20.95
C VAL A 647 5.58 -5.86 19.57
N ALA A 648 6.83 -5.66 19.17
CA ALA A 648 7.21 -5.12 17.86
C ALA A 648 6.73 -6.04 16.73
N GLU A 649 6.94 -7.36 16.83
CA GLU A 649 6.42 -8.35 15.88
C GLU A 649 4.89 -8.27 15.74
N ARG A 650 4.18 -8.20 16.87
CA ARG A 650 2.72 -8.10 16.86
C ARG A 650 2.25 -6.81 16.19
N ASP A 651 2.88 -5.69 16.50
CA ASP A 651 2.46 -4.37 16.02
C ASP A 651 2.77 -4.21 14.53
N GLU A 652 3.92 -4.71 14.04
CA GLU A 652 4.24 -4.77 12.62
C GLU A 652 3.29 -5.68 11.83
N VAL A 653 3.01 -6.88 12.35
CA VAL A 653 2.04 -7.80 11.72
C VAL A 653 0.63 -7.17 11.70
N ALA A 654 0.25 -6.39 12.72
CA ALA A 654 -1.03 -5.69 12.76
C ALA A 654 -1.08 -4.56 11.73
N ALA A 655 -0.01 -3.77 11.58
CA ALA A 655 0.11 -2.73 10.58
C ALA A 655 0.02 -3.31 9.16
N ASN A 656 0.81 -4.35 8.86
CA ASN A 656 0.77 -5.06 7.59
C ASN A 656 -0.63 -5.63 7.29
N ARG A 657 -1.32 -6.17 8.29
CA ARG A 657 -2.69 -6.67 8.13
C ARG A 657 -3.67 -5.56 7.77
N THR A 658 -3.51 -4.37 8.28
CA THR A 658 -4.36 -3.22 7.96
C THR A 658 -4.18 -2.82 6.50
N ILE A 659 -2.94 -2.68 6.04
CA ILE A 659 -2.61 -2.38 4.64
C ILE A 659 -3.17 -3.47 3.71
N THR A 660 -2.89 -4.74 4.01
CA THR A 660 -3.32 -5.87 3.18
C THR A 660 -4.83 -6.03 3.14
N THR A 661 -5.54 -5.75 4.24
CA THR A 661 -7.02 -5.75 4.27
C THR A 661 -7.58 -4.67 3.36
N THR A 662 -6.99 -3.48 3.36
CA THR A 662 -7.41 -2.37 2.50
C THR A 662 -7.21 -2.70 1.03
N ILE A 663 -6.05 -3.27 0.67
CA ILE A 663 -5.78 -3.72 -0.70
C ILE A 663 -6.74 -4.85 -1.12
N ALA A 664 -7.05 -5.78 -0.22
CA ALA A 664 -8.02 -6.84 -0.47
C ALA A 664 -9.45 -6.30 -0.69
N LEU A 665 -9.84 -5.24 0.00
CA LEU A 665 -11.12 -4.55 -0.24
C LEU A 665 -11.20 -3.97 -1.66
N LEU A 666 -10.12 -3.38 -2.16
CA LEU A 666 -10.04 -2.91 -3.56
C LEU A 666 -10.17 -4.08 -4.55
N GLY A 667 -9.49 -5.19 -4.30
CA GLY A 667 -9.63 -6.42 -5.07
C GLY A 667 -11.08 -6.94 -5.08
N PHE A 668 -11.76 -6.88 -3.94
CA PHE A 668 -13.17 -7.26 -3.82
C PHE A 668 -14.11 -6.38 -4.66
N VAL A 669 -13.84 -5.08 -4.75
CA VAL A 669 -14.60 -4.16 -5.63
C VAL A 669 -14.51 -4.63 -7.09
N ILE A 670 -13.34 -5.07 -7.55
CA ILE A 670 -13.15 -5.58 -8.91
C ILE A 670 -13.98 -6.87 -9.14
N VAL A 671 -14.03 -7.76 -8.15
CA VAL A 671 -14.87 -8.96 -8.21
C VAL A 671 -16.35 -8.57 -8.28
N ALA A 672 -16.78 -7.62 -7.46
CA ALA A 672 -18.16 -7.13 -7.47
C ALA A 672 -18.54 -6.54 -8.85
N MET A 673 -17.65 -5.76 -9.47
CA MET A 673 -17.84 -5.26 -10.84
C MET A 673 -18.04 -6.40 -11.85
N SER A 674 -17.22 -7.42 -11.77
CA SER A 674 -17.29 -8.58 -12.69
C SER A 674 -18.57 -9.39 -12.48
N MET A 675 -19.09 -9.44 -11.27
CA MET A 675 -20.37 -10.10 -10.97
C MET A 675 -21.56 -9.34 -11.56
N VAL A 676 -21.51 -8.00 -11.66
CA VAL A 676 -22.49 -7.22 -12.43
C VAL A 676 -22.47 -7.66 -13.91
N GLY A 677 -21.29 -7.91 -14.46
CA GLY A 677 -21.14 -8.48 -15.80
C GLY A 677 -21.75 -9.87 -15.96
N LEU A 678 -21.57 -10.74 -14.98
CA LEU A 678 -22.21 -12.06 -14.93
C LEU A 678 -23.73 -11.90 -14.88
N ALA A 679 -24.26 -11.01 -14.04
CA ALA A 679 -25.70 -10.73 -13.97
C ALA A 679 -26.28 -10.28 -15.32
N ASN A 680 -25.58 -9.37 -16.00
CA ASN A 680 -25.97 -8.90 -17.32
C ASN A 680 -25.98 -10.05 -18.34
N ALA A 681 -24.96 -10.91 -18.35
CA ALA A 681 -24.87 -12.07 -19.22
C ALA A 681 -26.03 -13.06 -18.99
N ILE A 682 -26.34 -13.36 -17.73
CA ILE A 682 -27.43 -14.28 -17.37
C ILE A 682 -28.81 -13.64 -17.69
N THR A 683 -29.00 -12.36 -17.41
CA THR A 683 -30.21 -11.63 -17.75
C THR A 683 -30.52 -11.74 -19.26
N THR A 684 -29.48 -11.56 -20.07
CA THR A 684 -29.60 -11.71 -21.53
C THR A 684 -29.88 -13.16 -21.93
N ASN A 685 -29.25 -14.15 -21.30
CA ASN A 685 -29.55 -15.56 -21.55
C ASN A 685 -31.02 -15.90 -21.27
N VAL A 686 -31.57 -15.34 -20.18
CA VAL A 686 -32.96 -15.51 -19.81
C VAL A 686 -33.90 -14.91 -20.88
N LEU A 687 -33.60 -13.69 -21.32
CA LEU A 687 -34.42 -12.99 -22.34
C LEU A 687 -34.39 -13.69 -23.68
N GLU A 688 -33.27 -14.23 -24.12
CA GLU A 688 -33.13 -14.99 -25.35
C GLU A 688 -33.90 -16.33 -25.33
N ARG A 689 -34.13 -16.88 -24.13
CA ARG A 689 -34.78 -18.18 -23.93
C ARG A 689 -36.20 -18.10 -23.39
N THR A 690 -36.81 -16.94 -23.48
CA THR A 690 -38.22 -16.77 -23.02
C THR A 690 -39.17 -17.80 -23.64
N ARG A 691 -39.00 -18.12 -24.93
CA ARG A 691 -39.76 -19.16 -25.61
C ARG A 691 -39.51 -20.57 -25.03
N GLU A 692 -38.22 -20.94 -24.79
CA GLU A 692 -37.88 -22.22 -24.17
C GLU A 692 -38.46 -22.32 -22.74
N ILE A 693 -38.41 -21.24 -21.98
CA ILE A 693 -39.05 -21.12 -20.65
C ILE A 693 -40.57 -21.30 -20.78
N GLY A 694 -41.20 -20.67 -21.77
CA GLY A 694 -42.62 -20.82 -22.05
C GLY A 694 -43.01 -22.27 -22.34
N ILE A 695 -42.26 -22.96 -23.22
CA ILE A 695 -42.45 -24.37 -23.54
C ILE A 695 -42.29 -25.26 -22.31
N LEU A 696 -41.21 -25.06 -21.54
CA LEU A 696 -40.98 -25.82 -20.29
C LEU A 696 -42.14 -25.66 -19.31
N ARG A 697 -42.72 -24.47 -19.22
CA ARG A 697 -43.86 -24.18 -18.37
C ARG A 697 -45.14 -24.80 -18.88
N CYS A 698 -45.36 -24.83 -20.21
CA CYS A 698 -46.50 -25.54 -20.80
C CYS A 698 -46.43 -27.06 -20.57
N ILE A 699 -45.22 -27.63 -20.46
CA ILE A 699 -45.00 -29.05 -20.16
C ILE A 699 -45.05 -29.33 -18.63
N GLY A 700 -45.33 -28.29 -17.78
CA GLY A 700 -45.52 -28.46 -16.34
C GLY A 700 -44.34 -28.09 -15.47
N ALA A 701 -43.27 -27.48 -15.99
CA ALA A 701 -42.16 -27.01 -15.18
C ALA A 701 -42.58 -25.92 -14.18
N ARG A 702 -42.26 -26.13 -12.92
CA ARG A 702 -42.57 -25.17 -11.83
C ARG A 702 -41.56 -24.00 -11.84
N SER A 703 -41.94 -22.87 -11.24
CA SER A 703 -41.03 -21.72 -11.04
C SER A 703 -39.73 -22.08 -10.33
N ARG A 704 -39.74 -23.12 -9.50
CA ARG A 704 -38.54 -23.66 -8.83
C ARG A 704 -37.59 -24.33 -9.84
N ASP A 705 -38.12 -25.01 -10.85
CA ASP A 705 -37.28 -25.72 -11.82
C ASP A 705 -36.59 -24.74 -12.75
N VAL A 706 -37.32 -23.72 -13.21
CA VAL A 706 -36.74 -22.60 -13.98
C VAL A 706 -35.64 -21.90 -13.17
N ARG A 707 -35.90 -21.60 -11.87
CA ARG A 707 -34.86 -21.02 -11.00
C ARG A 707 -33.65 -21.93 -10.89
N ARG A 708 -33.83 -23.21 -10.63
CA ARG A 708 -32.72 -24.17 -10.51
C ARG A 708 -31.87 -24.25 -11.77
N ILE A 709 -32.49 -24.27 -12.98
CA ILE A 709 -31.73 -24.29 -14.25
C ILE A 709 -30.80 -23.10 -14.36
N PHE A 710 -31.30 -21.87 -14.20
CA PHE A 710 -30.51 -20.66 -14.38
C PHE A 710 -29.50 -20.40 -13.23
N THR A 711 -29.88 -20.77 -12.00
CA THR A 711 -28.92 -20.71 -10.87
C THR A 711 -27.76 -21.70 -11.06
N THR A 712 -28.07 -22.95 -11.50
CA THR A 712 -27.02 -23.93 -11.80
C THR A 712 -26.13 -23.47 -12.94
N GLU A 713 -26.68 -22.91 -14.01
CA GLU A 713 -25.92 -22.36 -15.12
C GLU A 713 -25.00 -21.24 -14.66
N GLY A 714 -25.49 -20.29 -13.84
CA GLY A 714 -24.73 -19.17 -13.34
C GLY A 714 -23.65 -19.57 -12.34
N VAL A 715 -23.97 -20.47 -11.39
CA VAL A 715 -22.99 -21.00 -10.43
C VAL A 715 -21.92 -21.83 -11.15
N ALA A 716 -22.31 -22.65 -12.12
CA ALA A 716 -21.33 -23.42 -12.87
C ALA A 716 -20.38 -22.52 -13.70
N LEU A 717 -20.89 -21.41 -14.28
CA LEU A 717 -20.06 -20.41 -14.94
C LEU A 717 -19.12 -19.71 -13.94
N ALA A 718 -19.59 -19.43 -12.72
CA ALA A 718 -18.78 -18.84 -11.66
C ALA A 718 -17.67 -19.81 -11.21
N VAL A 719 -17.99 -21.09 -11.00
CA VAL A 719 -17.01 -22.14 -10.67
C VAL A 719 -16.01 -22.35 -11.82
N PHE A 720 -16.48 -22.37 -13.05
CA PHE A 720 -15.61 -22.50 -14.22
C PHE A 720 -14.70 -21.28 -14.38
N GLY A 721 -15.23 -20.08 -14.11
CA GLY A 721 -14.45 -18.84 -14.03
C GLY A 721 -13.40 -18.90 -12.92
N TRP A 722 -13.74 -19.43 -11.73
CA TRP A 722 -12.79 -19.66 -10.66
C TRP A 722 -11.67 -20.65 -11.07
N LEU A 723 -12.03 -21.78 -11.70
CA LEU A 723 -11.05 -22.75 -12.19
C LEU A 723 -10.05 -22.13 -13.19
N LEU A 724 -10.51 -21.25 -14.07
CA LEU A 724 -9.64 -20.49 -14.98
C LEU A 724 -8.90 -19.36 -14.26
N GLY A 725 -9.51 -18.80 -13.22
CA GLY A 725 -8.96 -17.73 -12.41
C GLY A 725 -7.78 -18.16 -11.57
N VAL A 726 -7.74 -19.41 -11.11
CA VAL A 726 -6.62 -19.93 -10.30
C VAL A 726 -5.28 -19.85 -11.04
N PRO A 727 -5.08 -20.44 -12.23
CA PRO A 727 -3.81 -20.32 -12.95
C PRO A 727 -3.51 -18.89 -13.38
N LEU A 728 -4.55 -18.10 -13.70
CA LEU A 728 -4.39 -16.69 -14.02
C LEU A 728 -3.94 -15.91 -12.79
N GLY A 729 -4.51 -16.15 -11.62
CA GLY A 729 -4.12 -15.54 -10.37
C GLY A 729 -2.68 -15.84 -9.99
N TYR A 730 -2.25 -17.08 -10.18
CA TYR A 730 -0.84 -17.46 -9.98
C TYR A 730 0.10 -16.73 -10.95
N ALA A 731 -0.28 -16.59 -12.21
CA ALA A 731 0.52 -15.84 -13.19
C ALA A 731 0.58 -14.34 -12.85
N LEU A 732 -0.54 -13.77 -12.41
CA LEU A 732 -0.63 -12.38 -11.97
C LEU A 732 0.15 -12.13 -10.68
N ASP A 733 0.10 -13.03 -9.72
CA ASP A 733 0.89 -12.97 -8.49
C ASP A 733 2.39 -12.94 -8.79
N ARG A 734 2.86 -13.82 -9.68
CA ARG A 734 4.25 -13.79 -10.14
C ARG A 734 4.64 -12.46 -10.81
N LEU A 735 3.72 -11.90 -11.59
CA LEU A 735 3.94 -10.59 -12.22
C LEU A 735 3.99 -9.48 -11.17
N LEU A 736 3.05 -9.48 -10.19
CA LEU A 736 3.03 -8.52 -9.10
C LEU A 736 4.29 -8.61 -8.25
N VAL A 737 4.70 -9.81 -7.83
CA VAL A 737 5.93 -10.02 -7.06
C VAL A 737 7.16 -9.52 -7.82
N ARG A 738 7.23 -9.72 -9.15
CA ARG A 738 8.30 -9.17 -9.98
C ARG A 738 8.27 -7.64 -10.03
N LEU A 739 7.08 -7.05 -10.19
CA LEU A 739 6.92 -5.59 -10.22
C LEU A 739 7.23 -4.97 -8.86
N VAL A 740 6.79 -5.59 -7.76
CA VAL A 740 7.17 -5.18 -6.40
C VAL A 740 8.70 -5.18 -6.27
N TRP A 741 9.38 -6.22 -6.75
CA TRP A 741 10.83 -6.26 -6.76
C TRP A 741 11.46 -5.14 -7.60
N GLU A 742 10.94 -4.89 -8.82
CA GLU A 742 11.48 -3.88 -9.73
C GLU A 742 11.23 -2.44 -9.27
N VAL A 743 10.19 -2.23 -8.46
CA VAL A 743 9.73 -0.89 -8.03
C VAL A 743 10.12 -0.57 -6.59
N ILE A 744 10.01 -1.55 -5.70
CA ILE A 744 10.18 -1.37 -4.24
C ILE A 744 11.53 -1.94 -3.77
N ASP A 745 12.20 -2.70 -4.63
CA ASP A 745 13.45 -3.41 -4.31
C ASP A 745 13.32 -4.43 -3.14
N VAL A 746 12.09 -4.81 -2.77
CA VAL A 746 11.81 -5.79 -1.72
C VAL A 746 11.44 -7.13 -2.30
N ARG A 747 12.13 -8.20 -1.89
CA ARG A 747 11.81 -9.56 -2.31
C ARG A 747 10.72 -10.17 -1.45
N VAL A 748 9.56 -10.28 -2.05
CA VAL A 748 8.42 -10.99 -1.47
C VAL A 748 8.40 -12.41 -2.04
N PRO A 749 8.27 -13.47 -1.22
CA PRO A 749 8.16 -14.83 -1.75
C PRO A 749 6.85 -15.02 -2.51
N VAL A 750 6.88 -15.79 -3.60
CA VAL A 750 5.66 -16.19 -4.29
C VAL A 750 4.94 -17.22 -3.41
N VAL A 751 3.87 -16.82 -2.77
CA VAL A 751 3.08 -17.67 -1.88
C VAL A 751 1.66 -17.74 -2.39
N PHE A 752 1.16 -18.96 -2.63
CA PHE A 752 -0.20 -19.15 -3.13
C PHE A 752 -0.96 -20.11 -2.20
N PRO A 753 -1.45 -19.61 -1.04
CA PRO A 753 -2.03 -20.46 0.00
C PRO A 753 -3.32 -21.15 -0.47
N PRO A 754 -3.49 -22.46 -0.22
CA PRO A 754 -4.71 -23.19 -0.59
C PRO A 754 -5.95 -22.67 0.13
N GLY A 755 -5.81 -22.06 1.31
CA GLY A 755 -6.91 -21.42 2.03
C GLY A 755 -7.55 -20.28 1.23
N ASN A 756 -6.74 -19.45 0.55
CA ASN A 756 -7.22 -18.35 -0.29
C ASN A 756 -8.05 -18.85 -1.48
N LEU A 757 -7.72 -20.05 -2.02
CA LEU A 757 -8.50 -20.68 -3.09
C LEU A 757 -9.92 -20.99 -2.64
N LEU A 758 -10.06 -21.55 -1.43
CA LEU A 758 -11.37 -21.89 -0.85
C LEU A 758 -12.18 -20.63 -0.52
N VAL A 759 -11.55 -19.62 0.05
CA VAL A 759 -12.19 -18.31 0.34
C VAL A 759 -12.66 -17.66 -0.95
N ALA A 760 -11.81 -17.62 -1.98
CA ALA A 760 -12.17 -17.08 -3.29
C ALA A 760 -13.32 -17.88 -3.95
N LEU A 761 -13.32 -19.21 -3.85
CA LEU A 761 -14.43 -20.05 -4.36
C LEU A 761 -15.72 -19.74 -3.63
N ALA A 762 -15.71 -19.76 -2.30
CA ALA A 762 -16.89 -19.49 -1.49
C ALA A 762 -17.44 -18.08 -1.75
N GLY A 763 -16.56 -17.07 -1.78
CA GLY A 763 -16.91 -15.68 -2.09
C GLY A 763 -17.51 -15.54 -3.51
N THR A 764 -16.88 -16.15 -4.51
CA THR A 764 -17.36 -16.12 -5.90
C THR A 764 -18.73 -16.76 -6.03
N VAL A 765 -18.94 -17.93 -5.42
CA VAL A 765 -20.25 -18.62 -5.46
C VAL A 765 -21.30 -17.84 -4.68
N ALA A 766 -21.00 -17.35 -3.49
CA ALA A 766 -21.92 -16.55 -2.70
C ALA A 766 -22.34 -15.27 -3.44
N LEU A 767 -21.40 -14.55 -4.02
CA LEU A 767 -21.67 -13.33 -4.77
C LEU A 767 -22.45 -13.63 -6.06
N ALA A 768 -22.12 -14.72 -6.76
CA ALA A 768 -22.89 -15.18 -7.92
C ALA A 768 -24.35 -15.46 -7.54
N LEU A 769 -24.61 -16.15 -6.42
CA LEU A 769 -25.97 -16.44 -5.95
C LEU A 769 -26.76 -15.16 -5.64
N VAL A 770 -26.13 -14.18 -4.98
CA VAL A 770 -26.77 -12.89 -4.67
C VAL A 770 -27.14 -12.14 -5.96
N VAL A 771 -26.18 -12.02 -6.86
CA VAL A 771 -26.33 -11.26 -8.09
C VAL A 771 -27.33 -11.91 -9.06
N LEU A 772 -27.35 -13.24 -9.11
CA LEU A 772 -28.30 -14.01 -9.92
C LEU A 772 -29.72 -14.01 -9.37
N ALA A 773 -29.92 -13.69 -8.10
CA ALA A 773 -31.24 -13.76 -7.47
C ALA A 773 -32.32 -12.94 -8.21
N LEU A 774 -31.95 -11.71 -8.64
CA LEU A 774 -32.89 -10.81 -9.35
C LEU A 774 -33.26 -11.31 -10.78
N PRO A 775 -32.28 -11.59 -11.69
CA PRO A 775 -32.55 -12.09 -13.02
C PRO A 775 -33.33 -13.41 -13.00
N VAL A 776 -32.95 -14.33 -12.12
CA VAL A 776 -33.55 -15.65 -12.01
C VAL A 776 -34.98 -15.58 -11.45
N ARG A 777 -35.22 -14.66 -10.47
CA ARG A 777 -36.60 -14.42 -9.98
C ARG A 777 -37.51 -13.85 -11.07
N ARG A 778 -37.00 -12.96 -11.93
CA ARG A 778 -37.72 -12.42 -13.08
C ARG A 778 -38.03 -13.50 -14.10
N ALA A 779 -37.03 -14.35 -14.45
CA ALA A 779 -37.22 -15.49 -15.33
C ALA A 779 -38.32 -16.43 -14.87
N ALA A 780 -38.36 -16.71 -13.56
CA ALA A 780 -39.34 -17.59 -12.94
C ALA A 780 -40.76 -17.01 -12.87
N ARG A 781 -40.98 -15.74 -13.14
CA ARG A 781 -42.28 -15.07 -13.12
C ARG A 781 -42.94 -14.91 -14.52
N TYR A 782 -42.26 -15.30 -15.62
CA TYR A 782 -42.80 -15.22 -16.95
C TYR A 782 -44.05 -16.14 -17.07
N ARG A 783 -45.17 -15.57 -17.55
CA ARG A 783 -46.40 -16.32 -17.81
C ARG A 783 -46.29 -17.06 -19.15
N PRO A 784 -46.80 -18.31 -19.26
CA PRO A 784 -46.76 -19.06 -20.52
C PRO A 784 -47.35 -18.32 -21.72
N GLY A 785 -48.47 -17.60 -21.51
CA GLY A 785 -49.12 -16.83 -22.54
C GLY A 785 -48.31 -15.66 -23.08
N ASP A 786 -47.58 -14.95 -22.21
CA ASP A 786 -46.71 -13.85 -22.62
C ASP A 786 -45.48 -14.34 -23.38
N ALA A 787 -44.94 -15.51 -22.98
CA ALA A 787 -43.77 -16.11 -23.63
C ALA A 787 -44.09 -16.64 -25.07
N LEU A 788 -45.32 -17.00 -25.37
CA LEU A 788 -45.72 -17.50 -26.67
C LEU A 788 -46.27 -16.40 -27.59
N ARG A 789 -46.76 -15.27 -27.06
CA ARG A 789 -47.34 -14.15 -27.82
C ARG A 789 -46.25 -13.22 -28.44
N TYR A 790 -45.04 -13.25 -28.00
CA TYR A 790 -43.90 -12.51 -28.53
C TYR A 790 -43.03 -13.34 -29.50
N ALA A 791 -43.51 -14.45 -29.97
CA ALA A 791 -42.95 -15.25 -31.08
C ALA A 791 -43.68 -14.86 -32.44
#